data_63fd6f48f62b44e16de25937ef2cedc5
#
_entry.id   63fd6f48f62b44e16de25937ef2cedc5
#
_cell.length_a   1.000
_cell.length_b   1.000
_cell.length_c   1.000
_cell.angle_alpha   90.00
_cell.angle_beta   90.00
_cell.angle_gamma   90.00
#
_symmetry.space_group_name_H-M   'P 1'
#
loop_
_entity.id
_entity.type
_entity.pdbx_description
1 polymer ?
#
loop_
_entity_poly.entity_id
_entity_poly.type
_entity_poly.pdbx_seq_one_letter_code
_entity_poly.pdbx_strand_id
1 'polypeptide(L)'
;MKSNRIRCAKPQSENLRSRKFCRDCGKELLLLCTRCGYKNRPGDKFCGSCGHSLILQSEVSPERGLTSFVGRERELELLLDGFKRAKEGRGQVFSIVAEAGIGKSRLAYEFRKAVAKEDLTFLEGRCLSYGRGMAYRPVIDILKSNFDIQDREGEEEINRKVSEELKALQADEKPHLPYLLELLSVRESGIDKIPLTPDARKNRIAEAFKWILLKKAESRPLVILSEDLQWMDKSSRDTLRSFMDVVPGARVLIILTYRPEFIPTWGDNSCHSQIALTRLSSRESLTMVSHLLGKKSLSRELEELILEKTEGVPFFIEEFIRSFKDLKIMEMKNHEYQLTKGPQAAAVSSTIHDVIMARVDSQPEEARELLQTASVIDREFSHELIKRASDLPEQDLISSLSTLKNAGLLCGRDISPRSSYVFKHALTREAVYDFLPTKRKKQLHGRIGRAVEDLYRDNPGEYADILSEHFIKSENYEKAAEFARLAGKKARQRSAYHDAVSYTYKEIFCLEKLPESEAVRKEIMDARITLANYCMQLNDPAEAYEIVSPIADLALRLNYRKGLPSIYTAIGSYLLLVEEDYPQGMEYLNQAVEFSEEMKDDFSLWNACYSLGTGLSWNCEFQKALGYFQKSLDLSLRVNNPSKISSAKISMGVNYLFQGKIDLAHQISQDVLRLAEESGDIYVQGMSHSYRGTTCYYKGFFAEAEDHLLKGIALGEKTTHHTWGSWASAFLGDMYFDLGEYEKSLGAYQRAFSFLGKRKSSPSWLNLIKVAMTRARVFKGDRGINLAEVINSFDQNKNRSFAGWVAHYISEILLHWDRNLILEAQRWVERAIELDRKNGMRLLLAGDYALSAKISQKMGDGERSRNVFGQAIKIFEECGANGYWRKTGRGMAGVA
;
A
#
# COMPACT_ATOMS: atom_id res chain seq x y z
N MET A 1 28.77 -31.47 15.24
CA MET A 1 28.97 -32.92 15.08
C MET A 1 27.80 -33.85 15.55
N LYS A 2 26.69 -33.31 16.09
CA LYS A 2 25.51 -34.11 16.55
C LYS A 2 24.44 -34.34 15.46
N SER A 3 24.46 -33.64 14.33
CA SER A 3 23.40 -33.69 13.29
C SER A 3 23.44 -34.93 12.35
N ASN A 4 24.52 -35.70 12.40
CA ASN A 4 24.68 -36.84 11.50
C ASN A 4 24.42 -38.19 12.18
N ARG A 5 23.59 -38.21 13.25
CA ARG A 5 23.28 -39.42 14.03
C ARG A 5 21.79 -39.73 14.05
N ILE A 6 21.44 -40.99 14.01
CA ILE A 6 20.08 -41.53 14.15
C ILE A 6 20.00 -42.37 15.42
N ARG A 7 18.92 -42.27 16.19
CA ARG A 7 18.72 -43.06 17.41
C ARG A 7 18.00 -44.37 17.09
N CYS A 8 18.52 -45.46 17.60
CA CYS A 8 17.84 -46.74 17.58
C CYS A 8 16.73 -46.79 18.64
N ALA A 9 15.53 -47.29 18.29
CA ALA A 9 14.40 -47.40 19.20
C ALA A 9 14.67 -48.27 20.45
N LYS A 10 15.54 -49.27 20.34
CA LYS A 10 16.09 -50.07 21.42
C LYS A 10 17.52 -50.46 21.02
N PRO A 11 18.55 -50.06 21.71
CA PRO A 11 18.70 -49.54 23.08
C PRO A 11 18.89 -48.01 23.15
N GLN A 12 18.28 -47.20 22.34
CA GLN A 12 18.39 -45.74 22.26
C GLN A 12 19.82 -45.21 21.91
N SER A 13 20.64 -46.08 21.35
CA SER A 13 22.01 -45.72 20.96
C SER A 13 22.03 -44.82 19.72
N GLU A 14 22.99 -43.89 19.70
CA GLU A 14 23.20 -42.98 18.56
C GLU A 14 24.09 -43.68 17.50
N ASN A 15 23.60 -43.72 16.28
CA ASN A 15 24.26 -44.30 15.12
C ASN A 15 24.47 -43.26 14.03
N LEU A 16 25.48 -43.44 13.20
CA LEU A 16 25.68 -42.58 12.03
C LEU A 16 24.52 -42.78 11.04
N ARG A 17 24.01 -41.70 10.46
CA ARG A 17 22.89 -41.73 9.49
C ARG A 17 23.16 -42.57 8.23
N SER A 18 24.41 -42.79 7.91
CA SER A 18 24.84 -43.62 6.79
C SER A 18 24.78 -45.13 7.08
N ARG A 19 24.55 -45.52 8.32
CA ARG A 19 24.45 -46.96 8.69
C ARG A 19 23.07 -47.53 8.47
N LYS A 20 23.01 -48.67 7.86
CA LYS A 20 21.73 -49.39 7.65
C LYS A 20 21.28 -50.15 8.92
N PHE A 21 22.20 -50.51 9.78
CA PHE A 21 21.92 -51.27 11.00
C PHE A 21 22.53 -50.62 12.23
N CYS A 22 21.87 -50.76 13.36
CA CYS A 22 22.35 -50.29 14.65
C CYS A 22 23.62 -51.09 15.07
N ARG A 23 24.68 -50.37 15.45
CA ARG A 23 25.97 -50.97 15.85
C ARG A 23 25.87 -51.85 17.10
N ASP A 24 24.85 -51.53 17.97
CA ASP A 24 24.80 -52.13 19.31
C ASP A 24 23.79 -53.31 19.36
N CYS A 25 22.77 -53.34 18.50
CA CYS A 25 21.75 -54.39 18.52
C CYS A 25 21.44 -55.03 17.15
N GLY A 26 22.15 -54.64 16.08
CA GLY A 26 21.95 -55.20 14.75
C GLY A 26 20.61 -54.90 14.04
N LYS A 27 19.71 -54.17 14.70
CA LYS A 27 18.40 -53.84 14.08
C LYS A 27 18.56 -52.81 12.97
N GLU A 28 17.71 -52.97 11.93
CA GLU A 28 17.64 -51.99 10.85
C GLU A 28 17.23 -50.60 11.38
N LEU A 29 17.95 -49.58 10.98
CA LEU A 29 17.67 -48.18 11.31
C LEU A 29 16.71 -47.62 10.27
N LEU A 30 15.66 -46.92 10.70
CA LEU A 30 14.67 -46.31 9.83
C LEU A 30 14.62 -44.83 10.07
N LEU A 31 14.56 -44.04 9.02
CA LEU A 31 14.41 -42.61 9.05
C LEU A 31 12.94 -42.24 8.91
N LEU A 32 12.34 -41.72 9.96
CA LEU A 32 10.94 -41.22 9.91
C LEU A 32 10.87 -39.93 9.13
N CYS A 33 9.98 -39.84 8.16
CA CYS A 33 9.66 -38.59 7.49
C CYS A 33 9.00 -37.61 8.47
N THR A 34 9.54 -36.43 8.62
CA THR A 34 8.98 -35.39 9.50
C THR A 34 7.63 -34.83 9.01
N ARG A 35 7.29 -35.04 7.73
CA ARG A 35 6.04 -34.55 7.14
C ARG A 35 4.89 -35.56 7.24
N CYS A 36 5.14 -36.83 6.96
CA CYS A 36 4.08 -37.85 6.87
C CYS A 36 4.28 -39.08 7.77
N GLY A 37 5.35 -39.13 8.59
CA GLY A 37 5.63 -40.25 9.47
C GLY A 37 6.09 -41.54 8.77
N TYR A 38 6.21 -41.56 7.44
CA TYR A 38 6.63 -42.75 6.69
C TYR A 38 8.07 -43.16 7.02
N LYS A 39 8.30 -44.47 7.15
CA LYS A 39 9.61 -45.06 7.50
C LYS A 39 10.45 -45.27 6.25
N ASN A 40 11.49 -44.45 6.08
CA ASN A 40 12.44 -44.47 4.97
C ASN A 40 13.74 -45.16 5.38
N ARG A 41 14.54 -45.62 4.43
CA ARG A 41 15.86 -46.21 4.69
C ARG A 41 16.89 -45.12 5.00
N PRO A 42 17.88 -45.40 5.85
CA PRO A 42 18.99 -44.49 6.04
C PRO A 42 19.73 -44.26 4.73
N GLY A 43 19.86 -43.04 4.31
CA GLY A 43 20.48 -42.64 3.04
C GLY A 43 19.48 -42.27 1.93
N ASP A 44 18.16 -42.49 2.12
CA ASP A 44 17.16 -41.94 1.20
C ASP A 44 17.19 -40.39 1.24
N LYS A 45 17.21 -39.78 0.07
CA LYS A 45 17.23 -38.32 -0.07
C LYS A 45 15.83 -37.72 0.03
N PHE A 46 14.83 -38.48 -0.35
CA PHE A 46 13.43 -38.09 -0.35
C PHE A 46 12.56 -39.18 0.26
N CYS A 47 11.45 -38.79 0.89
CA CYS A 47 10.47 -39.73 1.43
C CYS A 47 9.79 -40.52 0.31
N GLY A 48 9.85 -41.85 0.40
CA GLY A 48 9.23 -42.73 -0.59
C GLY A 48 7.71 -42.64 -0.63
N SER A 49 7.04 -42.01 0.35
CA SER A 49 5.59 -41.85 0.40
C SER A 49 5.11 -40.47 -0.06
N CYS A 50 5.76 -39.37 0.40
CA CYS A 50 5.27 -38.01 0.14
C CYS A 50 6.27 -37.12 -0.58
N GLY A 51 7.40 -37.65 -1.05
CA GLY A 51 8.43 -36.88 -1.76
C GLY A 51 9.20 -35.87 -0.91
N HIS A 52 8.86 -35.70 0.39
CA HIS A 52 9.51 -34.73 1.26
C HIS A 52 11.00 -35.04 1.40
N SER A 53 11.87 -34.02 1.31
CA SER A 53 13.31 -34.20 1.49
C SER A 53 13.62 -34.70 2.90
N LEU A 54 14.25 -35.88 2.97
CA LEU A 54 14.73 -36.47 4.21
C LEU A 54 16.15 -36.04 4.55
N ILE A 55 16.82 -35.38 3.64
CA ILE A 55 17.99 -34.62 3.96
C ILE A 55 17.45 -33.50 4.83
N LEU A 56 17.73 -33.59 6.15
CA LEU A 56 17.70 -32.34 6.94
C LEU A 56 18.45 -31.36 6.07
N GLN A 57 17.81 -30.21 5.75
CA GLN A 57 18.53 -29.08 5.21
C GLN A 57 19.76 -28.99 6.12
N SER A 58 20.84 -29.65 5.68
CA SER A 58 22.14 -29.44 6.30
C SER A 58 22.28 -27.97 6.10
N GLU A 59 22.19 -27.25 7.20
CA GLU A 59 22.62 -25.89 7.33
C GLU A 59 23.67 -25.68 6.26
N VAL A 60 23.27 -24.99 5.18
CA VAL A 60 24.23 -24.25 4.38
C VAL A 60 24.67 -23.18 5.36
N SER A 61 25.60 -23.60 6.21
CA SER A 61 26.24 -22.69 7.16
C SER A 61 26.92 -21.66 6.31
N PRO A 62 26.49 -20.40 6.32
CA PRO A 62 27.36 -19.31 5.89
C PRO A 62 28.55 -19.19 6.86
N GLU A 63 28.72 -20.15 7.76
CA GLU A 63 29.79 -20.21 8.78
C GLU A 63 31.21 -20.25 8.20
N ARG A 64 31.42 -20.73 6.97
CA ARG A 64 32.70 -20.57 6.30
C ARG A 64 32.82 -19.13 5.77
N GLY A 65 33.18 -18.19 6.63
CA GLY A 65 33.48 -16.83 6.28
C GLY A 65 32.79 -15.72 7.09
N LEU A 66 31.90 -16.04 8.04
CA LEU A 66 31.36 -15.06 8.98
C LEU A 66 32.33 -14.84 10.14
N THR A 67 32.57 -13.58 10.47
CA THR A 67 33.34 -13.18 11.67
C THR A 67 32.61 -13.51 12.95
N SER A 68 33.28 -13.47 14.09
CA SER A 68 32.65 -13.62 15.40
C SER A 68 31.64 -12.49 15.62
N PHE A 69 30.51 -12.83 16.26
CA PHE A 69 29.50 -11.86 16.66
C PHE A 69 30.02 -11.09 17.86
N VAL A 70 30.06 -9.76 17.79
CA VAL A 70 30.66 -8.90 18.84
C VAL A 70 29.79 -7.68 19.06
N GLY A 71 29.54 -7.32 20.31
CA GLY A 71 28.98 -6.04 20.74
C GLY A 71 27.49 -5.85 20.42
N ARG A 72 26.73 -6.93 20.27
CA ARG A 72 25.27 -6.92 19.97
C ARG A 72 24.49 -7.93 20.80
N GLU A 73 25.06 -8.37 21.90
CA GLU A 73 24.46 -9.40 22.75
C GLU A 73 23.13 -8.91 23.33
N ARG A 74 23.08 -7.64 23.74
CA ARG A 74 21.88 -7.01 24.32
C ARG A 74 20.74 -6.92 23.30
N GLU A 75 21.03 -6.52 22.07
CA GLU A 75 20.04 -6.41 21.01
C GLU A 75 19.50 -7.80 20.62
N LEU A 76 20.36 -8.81 20.63
CA LEU A 76 19.95 -10.20 20.41
C LEU A 76 19.05 -10.70 21.55
N GLU A 77 19.38 -10.42 22.81
CA GLU A 77 18.57 -10.77 23.98
C GLU A 77 17.18 -10.12 23.90
N LEU A 78 17.07 -8.85 23.48
CA LEU A 78 15.79 -8.17 23.30
C LEU A 78 14.91 -8.89 22.27
N LEU A 79 15.50 -9.35 21.15
CA LEU A 79 14.75 -10.11 20.14
C LEU A 79 14.31 -11.48 20.67
N LEU A 80 15.16 -12.16 21.45
CA LEU A 80 14.85 -13.46 22.05
C LEU A 80 13.75 -13.35 23.11
N ASP A 81 13.77 -12.30 23.92
CA ASP A 81 12.70 -12.01 24.90
C ASP A 81 11.40 -11.65 24.19
N GLY A 82 11.46 -10.90 23.08
CA GLY A 82 10.31 -10.66 22.21
C GLY A 82 9.73 -11.96 21.66
N PHE A 83 10.58 -12.89 21.25
CA PHE A 83 10.12 -14.20 20.76
C PHE A 83 9.45 -15.04 21.86
N LYS A 84 9.98 -15.03 23.09
CA LYS A 84 9.34 -15.70 24.23
C LYS A 84 7.94 -15.17 24.48
N ARG A 85 7.78 -13.82 24.48
CA ARG A 85 6.45 -13.17 24.62
C ARG A 85 5.51 -13.54 23.49
N ALA A 86 5.99 -13.56 22.24
CA ALA A 86 5.20 -13.97 21.08
C ALA A 86 4.73 -15.43 21.19
N LYS A 87 5.56 -16.36 21.69
CA LYS A 87 5.15 -17.76 21.96
C LYS A 87 3.99 -17.87 22.93
N GLU A 88 3.88 -16.94 23.88
CA GLU A 88 2.79 -16.86 24.87
C GLU A 88 1.52 -16.18 24.34
N GLY A 89 1.46 -15.83 23.06
CA GLY A 89 0.31 -15.14 22.45
C GLY A 89 0.34 -13.60 22.62
N ARG A 90 1.46 -13.05 23.08
CA ARG A 90 1.70 -11.60 23.16
C ARG A 90 2.61 -11.20 22.01
N GLY A 91 2.05 -11.07 20.82
CA GLY A 91 2.80 -10.81 19.60
C GLY A 91 3.60 -9.51 19.66
N GLN A 92 4.73 -9.48 18.96
CA GLN A 92 5.71 -8.40 19.02
C GLN A 92 6.17 -8.00 17.61
N VAL A 93 6.50 -6.71 17.45
CA VAL A 93 7.09 -6.15 16.23
C VAL A 93 8.38 -5.43 16.61
N PHE A 94 9.51 -5.81 16.01
CA PHE A 94 10.78 -5.14 16.19
C PHE A 94 11.26 -4.51 14.89
N SER A 95 11.61 -3.23 14.95
CA SER A 95 12.31 -2.52 13.88
C SER A 95 13.79 -2.37 14.20
N ILE A 96 14.66 -2.95 13.39
CA ILE A 96 16.11 -2.79 13.49
C ILE A 96 16.53 -1.68 12.51
N VAL A 97 16.96 -0.56 13.05
CA VAL A 97 17.29 0.65 12.27
C VAL A 97 18.79 0.92 12.37
N ALA A 98 19.44 1.06 11.23
CA ALA A 98 20.83 1.47 11.15
C ALA A 98 21.23 1.82 9.71
N GLU A 99 22.34 2.54 9.58
CA GLU A 99 23.04 2.76 8.32
C GLU A 99 23.50 1.44 7.67
N ALA A 100 23.90 1.53 6.40
CA ALA A 100 24.48 0.40 5.70
C ALA A 100 25.77 -0.07 6.39
N GLY A 101 25.99 -1.40 6.47
CA GLY A 101 27.21 -1.97 7.05
C GLY A 101 27.27 -2.09 8.58
N ILE A 102 26.32 -1.54 9.33
CA ILE A 102 26.29 -1.56 10.80
C ILE A 102 25.93 -2.95 11.39
N GLY A 103 25.33 -3.84 10.58
CA GLY A 103 25.12 -5.23 11.02
C GLY A 103 23.64 -5.64 11.19
N LYS A 104 22.65 -4.93 10.62
CA LYS A 104 21.21 -5.31 10.67
C LYS A 104 20.97 -6.78 10.29
N SER A 105 21.38 -7.17 9.09
CA SER A 105 21.21 -8.55 8.60
C SER A 105 22.01 -9.57 9.42
N ARG A 106 23.13 -9.16 10.03
CA ARG A 106 23.91 -10.03 10.91
C ARG A 106 23.15 -10.32 12.21
N LEU A 107 22.54 -9.32 12.83
CA LEU A 107 21.72 -9.50 14.03
C LEU A 107 20.52 -10.41 13.73
N ALA A 108 19.83 -10.20 12.60
CA ALA A 108 18.74 -11.07 12.16
C ALA A 108 19.19 -12.52 11.94
N TYR A 109 20.36 -12.72 11.35
CA TYR A 109 20.96 -14.04 11.15
C TYR A 109 21.29 -14.74 12.49
N GLU A 110 21.91 -14.04 13.47
CA GLU A 110 22.22 -14.62 14.79
C GLU A 110 20.95 -14.94 15.58
N PHE A 111 19.91 -14.11 15.46
CA PHE A 111 18.60 -14.43 16.02
C PHE A 111 18.03 -15.73 15.40
N ARG A 112 18.02 -15.86 14.06
CA ARG A 112 17.58 -17.08 13.37
C ARG A 112 18.35 -18.31 13.83
N LYS A 113 19.68 -18.20 13.99
CA LYS A 113 20.55 -19.26 14.48
C LYS A 113 20.18 -19.65 15.91
N ALA A 114 19.89 -18.69 16.77
CA ALA A 114 19.55 -18.93 18.17
C ALA A 114 18.22 -19.68 18.31
N VAL A 115 17.22 -19.36 17.43
CA VAL A 115 15.89 -20.01 17.45
C VAL A 115 15.79 -21.25 16.56
N ALA A 116 16.85 -21.64 15.86
CA ALA A 116 16.82 -22.74 14.86
C ALA A 116 16.42 -24.12 15.42
N LYS A 117 16.47 -24.31 16.74
CA LYS A 117 16.08 -25.56 17.42
C LYS A 117 14.65 -25.53 17.96
N GLU A 118 14.02 -24.36 17.94
CA GLU A 118 12.65 -24.18 18.40
C GLU A 118 11.64 -24.70 17.36
N ASP A 119 10.50 -25.20 17.83
CA ASP A 119 9.38 -25.56 16.94
C ASP A 119 8.62 -24.30 16.53
N LEU A 120 8.97 -23.74 15.40
CA LEU A 120 8.42 -22.49 14.87
C LEU A 120 8.32 -22.51 13.34
N THR A 121 7.51 -21.64 12.79
CA THR A 121 7.52 -21.29 11.37
C THR A 121 8.33 -20.01 11.16
N PHE A 122 9.32 -20.03 10.27
CA PHE A 122 10.15 -18.87 9.95
C PHE A 122 9.93 -18.48 8.48
N LEU A 123 9.40 -17.26 8.25
CA LEU A 123 9.10 -16.73 6.91
C LEU A 123 9.97 -15.51 6.63
N GLU A 124 10.43 -15.40 5.39
CA GLU A 124 11.26 -14.29 4.94
C GLU A 124 10.59 -13.54 3.79
N GLY A 125 10.58 -12.21 3.85
CA GLY A 125 10.21 -11.32 2.77
C GLY A 125 11.34 -10.33 2.52
N ARG A 126 11.65 -10.03 1.26
CA ARG A 126 12.74 -9.14 0.88
C ARG A 126 12.27 -8.00 -0.01
N CYS A 127 12.79 -6.82 0.27
CA CYS A 127 12.62 -5.67 -0.61
C CYS A 127 13.87 -5.51 -1.48
N LEU A 128 13.68 -5.56 -2.80
CA LEU A 128 14.79 -5.45 -3.75
C LEU A 128 15.02 -4.00 -4.15
N SER A 129 16.28 -3.60 -4.26
CA SER A 129 16.66 -2.23 -4.60
C SER A 129 16.18 -1.78 -6.00
N TYR A 130 15.99 -2.71 -6.92
CA TYR A 130 15.42 -2.47 -8.25
C TYR A 130 13.91 -2.72 -8.32
N GLY A 131 13.33 -3.36 -7.33
CA GLY A 131 11.91 -3.74 -7.28
C GLY A 131 10.99 -2.68 -6.67
N ARG A 132 11.39 -1.39 -6.63
CA ARG A 132 10.52 -0.30 -6.09
C ARG A 132 9.12 -0.23 -6.72
N GLY A 133 8.90 -0.96 -7.78
CA GLY A 133 7.65 -0.92 -8.51
C GLY A 133 6.85 -2.23 -8.51
N MET A 134 7.38 -3.36 -8.04
CA MET A 134 6.60 -4.60 -8.02
C MET A 134 5.63 -4.60 -6.84
N ALA A 135 4.36 -4.36 -7.14
CA ALA A 135 3.30 -4.38 -6.14
C ALA A 135 3.27 -5.71 -5.39
N TYR A 136 3.23 -5.64 -4.06
CA TYR A 136 3.17 -6.76 -3.13
C TYR A 136 4.41 -7.68 -3.10
N ARG A 137 5.59 -7.26 -3.60
CA ARG A 137 6.77 -8.15 -3.68
C ARG A 137 7.12 -8.83 -2.36
N PRO A 138 7.41 -8.14 -1.24
CA PRO A 138 7.73 -8.80 0.01
C PRO A 138 6.57 -9.63 0.59
N VAL A 139 5.32 -9.25 0.32
CA VAL A 139 4.13 -10.03 0.68
C VAL A 139 4.09 -11.36 -0.09
N ILE A 140 4.39 -11.31 -1.39
CA ILE A 140 4.49 -12.50 -2.26
C ILE A 140 5.62 -13.41 -1.80
N ASP A 141 6.79 -12.86 -1.46
CA ASP A 141 7.93 -13.66 -0.97
C ASP A 141 7.59 -14.36 0.35
N ILE A 142 6.90 -13.69 1.28
CA ILE A 142 6.39 -14.31 2.51
C ILE A 142 5.42 -15.45 2.19
N LEU A 143 4.49 -15.26 1.24
CA LEU A 143 3.55 -16.31 0.83
C LEU A 143 4.27 -17.47 0.13
N LYS A 144 5.21 -17.20 -0.77
CA LYS A 144 6.05 -18.26 -1.39
C LYS A 144 6.80 -19.06 -0.33
N SER A 145 7.37 -18.37 0.66
CA SER A 145 8.03 -19.02 1.79
C SER A 145 7.05 -19.86 2.62
N ASN A 146 5.81 -19.38 2.85
CA ASN A 146 4.78 -20.09 3.59
C ASN A 146 4.32 -21.38 2.91
N PHE A 147 4.17 -21.36 1.58
CA PHE A 147 3.69 -22.49 0.79
C PHE A 147 4.81 -23.35 0.19
N ASP A 148 6.08 -23.06 0.51
CA ASP A 148 7.26 -23.72 -0.06
C ASP A 148 7.25 -23.69 -1.61
N ILE A 149 6.85 -22.53 -2.17
CA ILE A 149 6.80 -22.31 -3.62
C ILE A 149 8.18 -21.86 -4.10
N GLN A 150 8.69 -22.56 -5.10
CA GLN A 150 9.96 -22.23 -5.74
C GLN A 150 9.75 -21.41 -7.01
N ASP A 151 10.75 -20.61 -7.40
CA ASP A 151 10.73 -19.92 -8.68
C ASP A 151 10.62 -20.93 -9.84
N ARG A 152 9.73 -20.67 -10.82
CA ARG A 152 9.42 -21.50 -11.98
C ARG A 152 8.55 -22.74 -11.71
N GLU A 153 7.93 -22.86 -10.56
CA GLU A 153 6.86 -23.85 -10.44
C GLU A 153 5.67 -23.43 -11.32
N GLY A 154 5.08 -24.41 -11.99
CA GLY A 154 3.90 -24.19 -12.82
C GLY A 154 2.67 -23.84 -11.99
N GLU A 155 1.70 -23.18 -12.59
CA GLU A 155 0.46 -22.73 -11.93
C GLU A 155 -0.31 -23.87 -11.27
N GLU A 156 -0.34 -25.05 -11.88
CA GLU A 156 -0.97 -26.25 -11.30
C GLU A 156 -0.31 -26.69 -10.00
N GLU A 157 1.03 -26.66 -9.95
CA GLU A 157 1.78 -27.03 -8.74
C GLU A 157 1.60 -26.00 -7.63
N ILE A 158 1.58 -24.71 -7.97
CA ILE A 158 1.28 -23.62 -7.02
C ILE A 158 -0.11 -23.81 -6.43
N ASN A 159 -1.13 -24.03 -7.28
CA ASN A 159 -2.51 -24.25 -6.84
C ASN A 159 -2.63 -25.49 -5.95
N ARG A 160 -1.96 -26.58 -6.31
CA ARG A 160 -1.92 -27.81 -5.50
C ARG A 160 -1.34 -27.55 -4.11
N LYS A 161 -0.17 -26.89 -4.02
CA LYS A 161 0.51 -26.58 -2.74
C LYS A 161 -0.34 -25.68 -1.84
N VAL A 162 -0.94 -24.63 -2.41
CA VAL A 162 -1.83 -23.74 -1.68
C VAL A 162 -3.04 -24.51 -1.14
N SER A 163 -3.72 -25.29 -2.00
CA SER A 163 -4.91 -26.05 -1.61
C SER A 163 -4.60 -27.13 -0.57
N GLU A 164 -3.46 -27.82 -0.67
CA GLU A 164 -3.05 -28.84 0.33
C GLU A 164 -2.79 -28.21 1.69
N GLU A 165 -2.10 -27.07 1.74
CA GLU A 165 -1.83 -26.35 3.00
C GLU A 165 -3.11 -25.83 3.64
N LEU A 166 -4.03 -25.25 2.85
CA LEU A 166 -5.32 -24.76 3.35
C LEU A 166 -6.17 -25.90 3.94
N LYS A 167 -6.20 -27.08 3.28
CA LYS A 167 -6.86 -28.28 3.81
C LYS A 167 -6.21 -28.76 5.10
N ALA A 168 -4.88 -28.76 5.17
CA ALA A 168 -4.14 -29.17 6.38
C ALA A 168 -4.46 -28.26 7.57
N LEU A 169 -4.75 -26.99 7.34
CA LEU A 169 -5.16 -26.02 8.35
C LEU A 169 -6.66 -26.11 8.73
N GLN A 170 -7.42 -27.03 8.13
CA GLN A 170 -8.88 -27.20 8.32
C GLN A 170 -9.65 -25.90 8.12
N ALA A 171 -9.23 -25.12 7.16
CA ALA A 171 -9.69 -23.76 6.95
C ALA A 171 -10.72 -23.68 5.82
N ASP A 172 -11.74 -22.83 5.95
CA ASP A 172 -12.64 -22.53 4.82
C ASP A 172 -11.86 -21.71 3.77
N GLU A 173 -11.50 -22.37 2.68
CA GLU A 173 -10.66 -21.82 1.61
C GLU A 173 -11.42 -20.81 0.71
N LYS A 174 -12.74 -21.01 0.55
CA LYS A 174 -13.53 -20.30 -0.47
C LYS A 174 -13.40 -18.78 -0.48
N PRO A 175 -13.44 -18.08 0.69
CA PRO A 175 -13.41 -16.62 0.67
C PRO A 175 -12.02 -16.02 0.41
N HIS A 176 -10.93 -16.78 0.57
CA HIS A 176 -9.56 -16.25 0.55
C HIS A 176 -8.71 -16.77 -0.61
N LEU A 177 -9.01 -17.96 -1.11
CA LEU A 177 -8.22 -18.65 -2.15
C LEU A 177 -7.99 -17.81 -3.41
N PRO A 178 -9.00 -17.14 -4.02
CA PRO A 178 -8.78 -16.35 -5.24
C PRO A 178 -7.74 -15.23 -5.06
N TYR A 179 -7.70 -14.61 -3.89
CA TYR A 179 -6.79 -13.51 -3.58
C TYR A 179 -5.36 -13.99 -3.33
N LEU A 180 -5.18 -15.15 -2.71
CA LEU A 180 -3.87 -15.79 -2.53
C LEU A 180 -3.30 -16.25 -3.86
N LEU A 181 -4.10 -16.89 -4.71
CA LEU A 181 -3.69 -17.32 -6.06
C LEU A 181 -3.33 -16.14 -6.96
N GLU A 182 -4.08 -15.03 -6.88
CA GLU A 182 -3.76 -13.79 -7.61
C GLU A 182 -2.40 -13.22 -7.21
N LEU A 183 -2.10 -13.14 -5.91
CA LEU A 183 -0.79 -12.71 -5.44
C LEU A 183 0.33 -13.61 -5.95
N LEU A 184 0.07 -14.92 -6.01
CA LEU A 184 1.02 -15.91 -6.50
C LEU A 184 1.07 -16.01 -8.04
N SER A 185 0.39 -15.11 -8.76
CA SER A 185 0.38 -15.01 -10.23
C SER A 185 -0.21 -16.22 -10.96
N VAL A 186 -1.17 -16.90 -10.36
CA VAL A 186 -1.95 -17.94 -11.02
C VAL A 186 -3.01 -17.31 -11.93
N ARG A 187 -2.97 -17.59 -13.23
CA ARG A 187 -3.84 -16.92 -14.24
C ARG A 187 -5.33 -17.16 -14.02
N GLU A 188 -5.68 -18.35 -13.59
CA GLU A 188 -7.07 -18.74 -13.29
C GLU A 188 -7.40 -18.60 -11.79
N SER A 189 -6.96 -17.52 -11.16
CA SER A 189 -7.25 -17.24 -9.75
C SER A 189 -8.75 -17.10 -9.44
N GLY A 190 -9.56 -16.79 -10.46
CA GLY A 190 -11.00 -16.53 -10.31
C GLY A 190 -11.33 -15.12 -9.80
N ILE A 191 -10.33 -14.31 -9.52
CA ILE A 191 -10.52 -12.94 -8.96
C ILE A 191 -11.28 -12.01 -9.90
N ASP A 192 -11.12 -12.18 -11.22
CA ASP A 192 -11.81 -11.36 -12.23
C ASP A 192 -13.32 -11.61 -12.26
N LYS A 193 -13.77 -12.74 -11.75
CA LYS A 193 -15.20 -13.08 -11.62
C LYS A 193 -15.85 -12.41 -10.40
N ILE A 194 -15.05 -11.80 -9.51
CA ILE A 194 -15.53 -11.17 -8.28
C ILE A 194 -15.59 -9.65 -8.53
N PRO A 195 -16.79 -9.06 -8.64
CA PRO A 195 -16.98 -7.65 -8.99
C PRO A 195 -16.79 -6.75 -7.76
N LEU A 196 -15.54 -6.47 -7.39
CA LEU A 196 -15.17 -5.58 -6.29
C LEU A 196 -14.53 -4.28 -6.79
N THR A 197 -14.68 -3.21 -6.00
CA THR A 197 -13.89 -1.98 -6.21
C THR A 197 -12.39 -2.25 -5.97
N PRO A 198 -11.52 -1.38 -6.48
CA PRO A 198 -10.09 -1.46 -6.22
C PRO A 198 -9.75 -1.52 -4.73
N ASP A 199 -10.34 -0.65 -3.93
CA ASP A 199 -10.12 -0.60 -2.48
C ASP A 199 -10.61 -1.87 -1.78
N ALA A 200 -11.78 -2.40 -2.17
CA ALA A 200 -12.29 -3.64 -1.62
C ALA A 200 -11.40 -4.83 -1.99
N ARG A 201 -10.95 -4.92 -3.23
CA ARG A 201 -10.03 -5.97 -3.68
C ARG A 201 -8.70 -5.90 -2.92
N LYS A 202 -8.13 -4.70 -2.74
CA LYS A 202 -6.93 -4.46 -1.94
C LYS A 202 -7.12 -4.92 -0.49
N ASN A 203 -8.27 -4.60 0.12
CA ASN A 203 -8.58 -5.03 1.48
C ASN A 203 -8.75 -6.55 1.59
N ARG A 204 -9.43 -7.19 0.62
CA ARG A 204 -9.56 -8.66 0.58
C ARG A 204 -8.22 -9.36 0.41
N ILE A 205 -7.31 -8.81 -0.39
CA ILE A 205 -5.93 -9.29 -0.49
C ILE A 205 -5.23 -9.20 0.88
N ALA A 206 -5.32 -8.06 1.56
CA ALA A 206 -4.74 -7.90 2.90
C ALA A 206 -5.40 -8.81 3.94
N GLU A 207 -6.72 -9.03 3.87
CA GLU A 207 -7.43 -9.97 4.73
C GLU A 207 -7.00 -11.42 4.49
N ALA A 208 -6.87 -11.85 3.23
CA ALA A 208 -6.41 -13.20 2.89
C ALA A 208 -4.98 -13.44 3.39
N PHE A 209 -4.10 -12.44 3.24
CA PHE A 209 -2.74 -12.50 3.78
C PHE A 209 -2.73 -12.60 5.32
N LYS A 210 -3.50 -11.77 6.02
CA LYS A 210 -3.63 -11.81 7.48
C LYS A 210 -4.16 -13.16 7.95
N TRP A 211 -5.23 -13.60 7.32
CA TRP A 211 -5.92 -14.82 7.68
C TRP A 211 -5.00 -16.05 7.61
N ILE A 212 -4.27 -16.24 6.49
CA ILE A 212 -3.39 -17.41 6.35
C ILE A 212 -2.25 -17.41 7.37
N LEU A 213 -1.65 -16.23 7.65
CA LEU A 213 -0.57 -16.12 8.62
C LEU A 213 -1.05 -16.33 10.06
N LEU A 214 -2.24 -15.81 10.42
CA LEU A 214 -2.82 -16.05 11.74
C LEU A 214 -3.19 -17.53 11.93
N LYS A 215 -3.76 -18.18 10.92
CA LYS A 215 -4.03 -19.61 10.96
C LYS A 215 -2.75 -20.44 11.13
N LYS A 216 -1.67 -20.04 10.49
CA LYS A 216 -0.35 -20.68 10.69
C LYS A 216 0.15 -20.47 12.12
N ALA A 217 0.00 -19.25 12.67
CA ALA A 217 0.40 -18.91 14.03
C ALA A 217 -0.41 -19.62 15.11
N GLU A 218 -1.67 -20.04 14.83
CA GLU A 218 -2.46 -20.88 15.74
C GLU A 218 -1.80 -22.28 15.93
N SER A 219 -1.19 -22.83 14.89
CA SER A 219 -0.54 -24.15 14.96
C SER A 219 0.85 -24.11 15.57
N ARG A 220 1.67 -23.12 15.19
CA ARG A 220 3.07 -22.92 15.64
C ARG A 220 3.40 -21.44 15.74
N PRO A 221 4.29 -21.02 16.67
CA PRO A 221 4.78 -19.65 16.69
C PRO A 221 5.34 -19.24 15.33
N LEU A 222 4.98 -18.06 14.86
CA LEU A 222 5.37 -17.53 13.57
C LEU A 222 6.40 -16.41 13.74
N VAL A 223 7.52 -16.51 13.05
CA VAL A 223 8.50 -15.44 12.91
C VAL A 223 8.52 -14.95 11.47
N ILE A 224 8.37 -13.66 11.26
CA ILE A 224 8.45 -13.03 9.94
C ILE A 224 9.62 -12.05 9.96
N LEU A 225 10.59 -12.26 9.08
CA LEU A 225 11.69 -11.35 8.83
C LEU A 225 11.46 -10.62 7.50
N SER A 226 11.41 -9.30 7.54
CA SER A 226 11.35 -8.48 6.33
C SER A 226 12.54 -7.51 6.30
N GLU A 227 13.40 -7.66 5.28
CA GLU A 227 14.64 -6.91 5.16
C GLU A 227 14.55 -5.78 4.15
N ASP A 228 15.30 -4.69 4.44
CA ASP A 228 15.53 -3.53 3.56
C ASP A 228 14.25 -2.78 3.13
N LEU A 229 13.38 -2.49 4.10
CA LEU A 229 12.06 -1.88 3.89
C LEU A 229 12.10 -0.50 3.20
N GLN A 230 13.25 0.17 3.13
CA GLN A 230 13.40 1.41 2.36
C GLN A 230 13.10 1.23 0.86
N TRP A 231 13.05 -0.02 0.39
CA TRP A 231 12.72 -0.38 -1.00
C TRP A 231 11.29 -0.92 -1.18
N MET A 232 10.48 -0.92 -0.10
CA MET A 232 9.14 -1.48 -0.10
C MET A 232 8.15 -0.65 -0.93
N ASP A 233 7.34 -1.32 -1.75
CA ASP A 233 6.21 -0.73 -2.45
C ASP A 233 5.07 -0.32 -1.49
N LYS A 234 4.20 0.59 -1.96
CA LYS A 234 3.11 1.12 -1.14
C LYS A 234 2.09 0.05 -0.76
N SER A 235 1.76 -0.85 -1.67
CA SER A 235 0.75 -1.90 -1.44
C SER A 235 1.21 -2.90 -0.39
N SER A 236 2.49 -3.31 -0.41
CA SER A 236 3.10 -4.13 0.64
C SER A 236 3.12 -3.42 2.00
N ARG A 237 3.46 -2.13 2.02
CA ARG A 237 3.48 -1.32 3.25
C ARG A 237 2.13 -1.29 3.93
N ASP A 238 1.07 -1.02 3.15
CA ASP A 238 -0.30 -0.97 3.65
C ASP A 238 -0.78 -2.34 4.16
N THR A 239 -0.42 -3.42 3.46
CA THR A 239 -0.75 -4.80 3.86
C THR A 239 -0.06 -5.21 5.15
N LEU A 240 1.25 -4.95 5.27
CA LEU A 240 2.00 -5.24 6.50
C LEU A 240 1.50 -4.41 7.67
N ARG A 241 1.22 -3.12 7.48
CA ARG A 241 0.61 -2.28 8.52
C ARG A 241 -0.70 -2.89 9.02
N SER A 242 -1.59 -3.28 8.10
CA SER A 242 -2.86 -3.91 8.44
C SER A 242 -2.69 -5.26 9.17
N PHE A 243 -1.60 -6.00 8.89
CA PHE A 243 -1.28 -7.22 9.62
C PHE A 243 -0.76 -6.91 11.03
N MET A 244 0.06 -5.87 11.20
CA MET A 244 0.58 -5.47 12.51
C MET A 244 -0.52 -5.10 13.51
N ASP A 245 -1.67 -4.60 13.05
CA ASP A 245 -2.81 -4.25 13.91
C ASP A 245 -3.40 -5.46 14.65
N VAL A 246 -3.20 -6.68 14.13
CA VAL A 246 -3.72 -7.93 14.72
C VAL A 246 -2.65 -8.75 15.44
N VAL A 247 -1.38 -8.35 15.35
CA VAL A 247 -0.25 -9.04 15.98
C VAL A 247 -0.34 -9.10 17.51
N PRO A 248 -0.79 -8.05 18.26
CA PRO A 248 -0.77 -8.06 19.73
C PRO A 248 -1.44 -9.28 20.39
N GLY A 249 -2.47 -9.87 19.75
CA GLY A 249 -3.19 -11.05 20.24
C GLY A 249 -2.77 -12.38 19.61
N ALA A 250 -1.64 -12.42 18.89
CA ALA A 250 -1.23 -13.58 18.10
C ALA A 250 0.16 -14.12 18.53
N ARG A 251 0.45 -15.39 18.19
CA ARG A 251 1.76 -16.01 18.41
C ARG A 251 2.73 -15.64 17.29
N VAL A 252 2.94 -14.32 17.09
CA VAL A 252 3.68 -13.75 15.96
C VAL A 252 4.79 -12.83 16.45
N LEU A 253 5.99 -13.00 15.90
CA LEU A 253 7.10 -12.05 15.99
C LEU A 253 7.41 -11.52 14.59
N ILE A 254 7.38 -10.20 14.40
CA ILE A 254 7.81 -9.54 13.17
C ILE A 254 9.13 -8.82 13.43
N ILE A 255 10.13 -9.06 12.58
CA ILE A 255 11.41 -8.37 12.59
C ILE A 255 11.55 -7.63 11.26
N LEU A 256 11.71 -6.31 11.34
CA LEU A 256 11.81 -5.40 10.20
C LEU A 256 13.19 -4.76 10.19
N THR A 257 13.83 -4.67 9.04
CA THR A 257 15.10 -3.95 8.93
C THR A 257 15.01 -2.83 7.90
N TYR A 258 15.51 -1.63 8.23
CA TYR A 258 15.55 -0.50 7.32
C TYR A 258 16.64 0.52 7.69
N ARG A 259 16.87 1.48 6.77
CA ARG A 259 17.80 2.60 6.98
C ARG A 259 17.08 3.80 7.62
N PRO A 260 17.80 4.73 8.29
CA PRO A 260 17.20 5.86 9.01
C PRO A 260 16.32 6.79 8.14
N GLU A 261 16.61 6.89 6.84
CA GLU A 261 15.84 7.71 5.89
C GLU A 261 14.44 7.15 5.61
N PHE A 262 14.15 5.91 5.97
CA PHE A 262 12.81 5.34 5.84
C PHE A 262 11.92 5.74 6.99
N ILE A 263 10.79 6.39 6.68
CA ILE A 263 9.79 6.81 7.67
C ILE A 263 8.70 5.74 7.75
N PRO A 264 8.64 4.95 8.84
CA PRO A 264 7.59 3.95 9.02
C PRO A 264 6.23 4.61 9.30
N THR A 265 5.16 3.97 8.83
CA THR A 265 3.77 4.43 9.04
C THR A 265 3.06 3.73 10.20
N TRP A 266 3.81 2.98 11.05
CA TRP A 266 3.28 2.13 12.14
C TRP A 266 3.87 2.45 13.52
N GLY A 267 4.44 3.67 13.71
CA GLY A 267 5.17 4.05 14.94
C GLY A 267 4.35 4.04 16.23
N ASP A 268 3.03 4.21 16.16
CA ASP A 268 2.15 4.33 17.35
C ASP A 268 1.55 2.97 17.80
N ASN A 269 2.02 1.85 17.26
CA ASN A 269 1.51 0.53 17.64
C ASN A 269 2.13 0.06 18.96
N SER A 270 1.30 -0.29 19.94
CA SER A 270 1.70 -0.67 21.32
C SER A 270 2.60 -1.90 21.41
N CYS A 271 2.61 -2.77 20.42
CA CYS A 271 3.49 -3.95 20.34
C CYS A 271 4.79 -3.70 19.56
N HIS A 272 5.03 -2.47 19.08
CA HIS A 272 6.19 -2.11 18.28
C HIS A 272 7.33 -1.61 19.17
N SER A 273 8.53 -2.14 18.93
CA SER A 273 9.78 -1.71 19.58
C SER A 273 10.84 -1.43 18.53
N GLN A 274 11.60 -0.37 18.71
CA GLN A 274 12.69 0.00 17.80
C GLN A 274 14.04 -0.29 18.44
N ILE A 275 14.91 -0.98 17.69
CA ILE A 275 16.31 -1.24 18.03
C ILE A 275 17.15 -0.41 17.06
N ALA A 276 17.76 0.66 17.57
CA ALA A 276 18.70 1.47 16.80
C ALA A 276 20.11 0.93 16.99
N LEU A 277 20.72 0.38 15.93
CA LEU A 277 22.12 -0.07 16.02
C LEU A 277 23.05 1.10 15.74
N THR A 278 23.99 1.30 16.65
CA THR A 278 25.05 2.30 16.53
C THR A 278 26.35 1.67 16.04
N ARG A 279 27.37 2.46 15.77
CA ARG A 279 28.75 2.00 15.47
C ARG A 279 29.31 1.24 16.68
N LEU A 280 30.21 0.29 16.44
CA LEU A 280 30.95 -0.39 17.52
C LEU A 280 31.84 0.61 18.26
N SER A 281 31.97 0.44 19.55
CA SER A 281 32.97 1.15 20.33
C SER A 281 34.38 0.74 19.92
N SER A 282 35.41 1.54 20.26
CA SER A 282 36.79 1.21 19.98
C SER A 282 37.20 -0.17 20.51
N ARG A 283 36.74 -0.52 21.74
CA ARG A 283 36.98 -1.82 22.34
C ARG A 283 36.36 -2.97 21.57
N GLU A 284 35.10 -2.84 21.17
CA GLU A 284 34.39 -3.85 20.38
C GLU A 284 35.02 -3.98 19.00
N SER A 285 35.39 -2.86 18.35
CA SER A 285 36.09 -2.83 17.08
C SER A 285 37.40 -3.63 17.14
N LEU A 286 38.26 -3.37 18.11
CA LEU A 286 39.51 -4.11 18.31
C LEU A 286 39.26 -5.58 18.67
N THR A 287 38.20 -5.90 19.44
CA THR A 287 37.79 -7.29 19.68
C THR A 287 37.45 -8.00 18.39
N MET A 288 36.66 -7.33 17.50
CA MET A 288 36.32 -7.88 16.18
C MET A 288 37.57 -8.09 15.32
N VAL A 289 38.51 -7.14 15.32
CA VAL A 289 39.81 -7.26 14.62
C VAL A 289 40.62 -8.43 15.14
N SER A 290 40.75 -8.58 16.44
CA SER A 290 41.46 -9.69 17.11
C SER A 290 40.88 -11.06 16.67
N HIS A 291 39.56 -11.18 16.57
CA HIS A 291 38.92 -12.40 16.07
C HIS A 291 39.23 -12.65 14.59
N LEU A 292 39.20 -11.60 13.73
CA LEU A 292 39.56 -11.68 12.30
C LEU A 292 41.01 -12.12 12.08
N LEU A 293 41.90 -11.78 13.00
CA LEU A 293 43.31 -12.08 12.96
C LEU A 293 43.71 -13.36 13.73
N GLY A 294 42.75 -14.11 14.27
CA GLY A 294 42.96 -15.35 14.99
C GLY A 294 43.57 -15.11 16.39
N LYS A 295 43.06 -14.06 17.10
CA LYS A 295 43.50 -13.66 18.45
C LYS A 295 44.99 -13.23 18.57
N LYS A 296 45.51 -12.61 17.52
CA LYS A 296 46.85 -12.04 17.48
C LYS A 296 46.82 -10.55 17.80
N SER A 297 47.95 -10.02 18.33
CA SER A 297 48.09 -8.62 18.68
C SER A 297 48.33 -7.75 17.42
N LEU A 298 48.05 -6.47 17.56
CA LEU A 298 48.28 -5.42 16.57
C LEU A 298 49.25 -4.40 17.11
N SER A 299 50.07 -3.80 16.25
CA SER A 299 50.81 -2.62 16.64
C SER A 299 49.84 -1.46 16.89
N ARG A 300 50.25 -0.58 17.84
CA ARG A 300 49.45 0.58 18.20
C ARG A 300 49.10 1.48 17.00
N GLU A 301 50.06 1.66 16.10
CA GLU A 301 49.88 2.43 14.85
C GLU A 301 48.79 1.83 13.95
N LEU A 302 48.76 0.48 13.86
CA LEU A 302 47.74 -0.22 13.06
C LEU A 302 46.36 -0.19 13.75
N GLU A 303 46.30 -0.26 15.09
CA GLU A 303 45.05 -0.09 15.84
C GLU A 303 44.43 1.29 15.64
N GLU A 304 45.24 2.36 15.77
CA GLU A 304 44.80 3.74 15.60
C GLU A 304 44.30 3.98 14.17
N LEU A 305 45.03 3.48 13.17
CA LEU A 305 44.63 3.56 11.74
C LEU A 305 43.32 2.84 11.46
N ILE A 306 43.12 1.63 11.99
CA ILE A 306 41.87 0.87 11.82
C ILE A 306 40.71 1.64 12.45
N LEU A 307 40.86 2.13 13.67
CA LEU A 307 39.80 2.84 14.38
C LEU A 307 39.43 4.14 13.64
N GLU A 308 40.42 4.90 13.19
CA GLU A 308 40.18 6.13 12.39
C GLU A 308 39.45 5.86 11.08
N LYS A 309 39.96 4.90 10.29
CA LYS A 309 39.43 4.66 8.94
C LYS A 309 38.11 3.90 8.89
N THR A 310 37.82 3.08 9.89
CA THR A 310 36.58 2.27 9.92
C THR A 310 35.48 2.88 10.76
N GLU A 311 35.82 3.84 11.63
CA GLU A 311 34.88 4.54 12.51
C GLU A 311 33.93 3.61 13.28
N GLY A 312 34.34 2.38 13.55
CA GLY A 312 33.52 1.38 14.25
C GLY A 312 32.40 0.76 13.41
N VAL A 313 32.42 0.90 12.10
CA VAL A 313 31.46 0.23 11.21
C VAL A 313 31.92 -1.21 10.96
N PRO A 314 31.18 -2.26 11.42
CA PRO A 314 31.63 -3.65 11.36
C PRO A 314 32.05 -4.11 9.96
N PHE A 315 31.29 -3.74 8.95
CA PHE A 315 31.58 -4.06 7.57
C PHE A 315 32.91 -3.43 7.10
N PHE A 316 33.18 -2.17 7.51
CA PHE A 316 34.43 -1.49 7.14
C PHE A 316 35.62 -2.15 7.83
N ILE A 317 35.50 -2.56 9.08
CA ILE A 317 36.53 -3.30 9.81
C ILE A 317 36.87 -4.60 9.06
N GLU A 318 35.86 -5.37 8.67
CA GLU A 318 36.05 -6.64 7.96
C GLU A 318 36.76 -6.43 6.61
N GLU A 319 36.27 -5.50 5.82
CA GLU A 319 36.83 -5.23 4.49
C GLU A 319 38.24 -4.62 4.55
N PHE A 320 38.47 -3.74 5.53
CA PHE A 320 39.78 -3.11 5.72
C PHE A 320 40.85 -4.15 6.10
N ILE A 321 40.55 -5.02 7.07
CA ILE A 321 41.47 -6.08 7.49
C ILE A 321 41.76 -7.07 6.36
N ARG A 322 40.75 -7.46 5.60
CA ARG A 322 40.91 -8.35 4.44
C ARG A 322 41.76 -7.71 3.37
N SER A 323 41.43 -6.45 3.00
CA SER A 323 42.20 -5.73 2.00
C SER A 323 43.67 -5.61 2.38
N PHE A 324 43.96 -5.31 3.66
CA PHE A 324 45.35 -5.19 4.13
C PHE A 324 46.13 -6.51 4.07
N LYS A 325 45.41 -7.66 4.31
CA LYS A 325 46.00 -8.99 4.11
C LYS A 325 46.25 -9.31 2.63
N ASP A 326 45.21 -9.11 1.80
CA ASP A 326 45.26 -9.48 0.39
C ASP A 326 46.32 -8.65 -0.37
N LEU A 327 46.44 -7.36 -0.04
CA LEU A 327 47.40 -6.43 -0.65
C LEU A 327 48.76 -6.43 0.05
N LYS A 328 48.97 -7.31 1.08
CA LYS A 328 50.25 -7.41 1.84
C LYS A 328 50.67 -6.07 2.47
N ILE A 329 49.75 -5.21 2.84
CA ILE A 329 50.01 -3.93 3.51
C ILE A 329 50.34 -4.15 4.99
N MET A 330 49.93 -5.28 5.58
CA MET A 330 50.30 -5.71 6.90
C MET A 330 51.00 -7.06 6.88
N GLU A 331 52.02 -7.20 7.72
CA GLU A 331 52.79 -8.43 7.89
C GLU A 331 52.91 -8.78 9.37
N MET A 332 53.15 -10.08 9.65
CA MET A 332 53.35 -10.53 11.00
C MET A 332 54.86 -10.50 11.35
N LYS A 333 55.20 -9.70 12.37
CA LYS A 333 56.54 -9.66 12.99
C LYS A 333 56.43 -9.84 14.49
N ASN A 334 57.26 -10.69 15.08
CA ASN A 334 57.31 -10.89 16.54
C ASN A 334 55.93 -11.20 17.21
N HIS A 335 55.10 -12.02 16.58
CA HIS A 335 53.73 -12.35 17.00
C HIS A 335 52.70 -11.19 16.94
N GLU A 336 53.05 -10.07 16.37
CA GLU A 336 52.23 -8.89 16.21
C GLU A 336 52.09 -8.50 14.70
N TYR A 337 50.92 -8.06 14.29
CA TYR A 337 50.69 -7.49 12.99
C TYR A 337 51.15 -6.03 12.95
N GLN A 338 52.00 -5.68 11.98
CA GLN A 338 52.54 -4.33 11.76
C GLN A 338 52.36 -3.91 10.33
N LEU A 339 52.38 -2.59 10.04
CA LEU A 339 52.34 -2.06 8.69
C LEU A 339 53.68 -2.39 7.99
N THR A 340 53.59 -2.81 6.72
CA THR A 340 54.74 -2.97 5.86
C THR A 340 55.33 -1.60 5.47
N LYS A 341 56.65 -1.41 5.64
CA LYS A 341 57.34 -0.20 5.21
C LYS A 341 57.52 -0.23 3.68
N GLY A 342 56.64 0.47 2.92
CA GLY A 342 56.78 0.58 1.49
C GLY A 342 55.84 1.65 0.91
N PRO A 343 56.06 2.04 -0.40
CA PRO A 343 55.19 3.04 -1.06
C PRO A 343 53.71 2.70 -1.05
N GLN A 344 53.36 1.43 -0.92
CA GLN A 344 52.00 0.93 -0.84
C GLN A 344 51.30 1.27 0.49
N ALA A 345 52.03 1.44 1.59
CA ALA A 345 51.49 1.86 2.88
C ALA A 345 51.05 3.35 2.87
N ALA A 346 51.64 4.17 2.02
CA ALA A 346 51.28 5.58 1.88
C ALA A 346 50.01 5.82 1.03
N ALA A 347 49.58 4.82 0.28
CA ALA A 347 48.40 4.87 -0.58
C ALA A 347 47.16 4.22 0.07
N VAL A 348 47.03 4.30 1.41
CA VAL A 348 45.80 3.85 2.11
C VAL A 348 44.63 4.70 1.63
N SER A 349 43.77 4.09 0.84
CA SER A 349 42.62 4.71 0.22
C SER A 349 41.76 5.47 1.23
N SER A 350 41.33 6.67 0.88
CA SER A 350 40.62 7.57 1.80
C SER A 350 39.20 7.12 2.11
N THR A 351 38.64 6.24 1.27
CA THR A 351 37.25 5.80 1.40
C THR A 351 37.12 4.28 1.37
N ILE A 352 36.05 3.77 2.00
CA ILE A 352 35.73 2.32 1.97
C ILE A 352 35.46 1.81 0.54
N HIS A 353 34.96 2.66 -0.34
CA HIS A 353 34.74 2.33 -1.73
C HIS A 353 36.05 1.99 -2.43
N ASP A 354 37.09 2.79 -2.19
CA ASP A 354 38.41 2.54 -2.77
C ASP A 354 39.01 1.22 -2.24
N VAL A 355 38.80 0.92 -0.96
CA VAL A 355 39.26 -0.33 -0.34
C VAL A 355 38.56 -1.54 -0.96
N ILE A 356 37.26 -1.45 -1.21
CA ILE A 356 36.47 -2.51 -1.89
C ILE A 356 36.97 -2.66 -3.34
N MET A 357 37.14 -1.55 -4.05
CA MET A 357 37.56 -1.58 -5.45
C MET A 357 38.99 -2.12 -5.64
N ALA A 358 39.90 -1.78 -4.73
CA ALA A 358 41.27 -2.38 -4.76
C ALA A 358 41.23 -3.90 -4.67
N ARG A 359 40.33 -4.47 -3.88
CA ARG A 359 40.13 -5.93 -3.80
C ARG A 359 39.49 -6.51 -5.06
N VAL A 360 38.52 -5.77 -5.64
CA VAL A 360 37.88 -6.17 -6.90
C VAL A 360 38.90 -6.17 -8.04
N ASP A 361 39.75 -5.13 -8.11
CA ASP A 361 40.78 -4.99 -9.15
C ASP A 361 41.94 -6.00 -9.02
N SER A 362 42.15 -6.54 -7.84
CA SER A 362 43.13 -7.63 -7.61
C SER A 362 42.63 -9.00 -8.11
N GLN A 363 41.36 -9.14 -8.49
CA GLN A 363 40.84 -10.40 -9.03
C GLN A 363 41.22 -10.58 -10.50
N PRO A 364 41.30 -11.84 -10.99
CA PRO A 364 41.46 -12.12 -12.41
C PRO A 364 40.42 -11.40 -13.26
N GLU A 365 40.77 -11.00 -14.47
CA GLU A 365 39.91 -10.15 -15.32
C GLU A 365 38.52 -10.76 -15.54
N GLU A 366 38.45 -12.05 -15.86
CA GLU A 366 37.19 -12.76 -16.05
C GLU A 366 36.29 -12.76 -14.79
N ALA A 367 36.87 -12.98 -13.61
CA ALA A 367 36.17 -12.94 -12.35
C ALA A 367 35.67 -11.51 -12.00
N ARG A 368 36.49 -10.50 -12.29
CA ARG A 368 36.11 -9.09 -12.12
C ARG A 368 34.96 -8.70 -13.03
N GLU A 369 35.00 -9.06 -14.34
CA GLU A 369 33.90 -8.81 -15.27
C GLU A 369 32.61 -9.53 -14.87
N LEU A 370 32.73 -10.76 -14.37
CA LEU A 370 31.60 -11.51 -13.86
C LEU A 370 30.98 -10.81 -12.63
N LEU A 371 31.79 -10.32 -11.69
CA LEU A 371 31.33 -9.58 -10.52
C LEU A 371 30.64 -8.27 -10.90
N GLN A 372 31.17 -7.56 -11.91
CA GLN A 372 30.56 -6.37 -12.47
C GLN A 372 29.19 -6.69 -13.07
N THR A 373 29.08 -7.76 -13.85
CA THR A 373 27.80 -8.22 -14.41
C THR A 373 26.80 -8.58 -13.29
N ALA A 374 27.25 -9.32 -12.28
CA ALA A 374 26.44 -9.68 -11.12
C ALA A 374 25.94 -8.46 -10.35
N SER A 375 26.77 -7.39 -10.22
CA SER A 375 26.38 -6.16 -9.51
C SER A 375 25.20 -5.44 -10.15
N VAL A 376 25.03 -5.60 -11.47
CA VAL A 376 23.93 -5.02 -12.24
C VAL A 376 22.67 -5.88 -12.15
N ILE A 377 22.78 -7.20 -11.90
CA ILE A 377 21.59 -8.06 -11.71
C ILE A 377 20.89 -7.68 -10.40
N ASP A 378 21.48 -8.02 -9.27
CA ASP A 378 21.05 -7.64 -7.92
C ASP A 378 22.03 -8.17 -6.86
N ARG A 379 21.66 -8.02 -5.57
CA ARG A 379 22.40 -8.58 -4.44
C ARG A 379 22.42 -10.12 -4.46
N GLU A 380 21.34 -10.76 -4.87
CA GLU A 380 21.21 -12.20 -5.05
C GLU A 380 20.83 -12.51 -6.50
N PHE A 381 21.42 -13.54 -7.08
CA PHE A 381 21.17 -13.95 -8.45
C PHE A 381 21.34 -15.46 -8.63
N SER A 382 20.57 -16.02 -9.55
CA SER A 382 20.65 -17.45 -9.87
C SER A 382 21.83 -17.77 -10.80
N HIS A 383 22.36 -19.00 -10.70
CA HIS A 383 23.37 -19.49 -11.60
C HIS A 383 22.94 -19.39 -13.07
N GLU A 384 21.70 -19.73 -13.36
CA GLU A 384 21.13 -19.71 -14.71
C GLU A 384 21.08 -18.31 -15.31
N LEU A 385 20.71 -17.30 -14.49
CA LEU A 385 20.65 -15.91 -14.95
C LEU A 385 22.05 -15.36 -15.24
N ILE A 386 23.03 -15.56 -14.35
CA ILE A 386 24.38 -15.06 -14.55
C ILE A 386 25.07 -15.76 -15.71
N LYS A 387 24.79 -17.06 -15.94
CA LYS A 387 25.27 -17.81 -17.09
C LYS A 387 24.80 -17.17 -18.40
N ARG A 388 23.52 -16.82 -18.53
CA ARG A 388 22.97 -16.18 -19.72
C ARG A 388 23.47 -14.74 -19.89
N ALA A 389 23.71 -14.03 -18.78
CA ALA A 389 24.14 -12.65 -18.79
C ALA A 389 25.65 -12.47 -18.99
N SER A 390 26.50 -13.47 -18.68
CA SER A 390 27.95 -13.34 -18.77
C SER A 390 28.55 -13.76 -20.11
N ASP A 391 27.84 -14.55 -20.93
CA ASP A 391 28.34 -15.16 -22.17
C ASP A 391 29.62 -16.02 -21.97
N LEU A 392 29.91 -16.45 -20.72
CA LEU A 392 31.07 -17.29 -20.43
C LEU A 392 30.76 -18.76 -20.65
N PRO A 393 31.73 -19.57 -21.14
CA PRO A 393 31.67 -21.01 -21.09
C PRO A 393 31.43 -21.51 -19.65
N GLU A 394 30.70 -22.61 -19.49
CA GLU A 394 30.31 -23.15 -18.16
C GLU A 394 31.48 -23.36 -17.21
N GLN A 395 32.61 -23.86 -17.75
CA GLN A 395 33.82 -24.13 -16.94
C GLN A 395 34.45 -22.84 -16.42
N ASP A 396 34.53 -21.79 -17.24
CA ASP A 396 35.11 -20.51 -16.89
C ASP A 396 34.19 -19.75 -15.91
N LEU A 397 32.89 -19.87 -16.10
CA LEU A 397 31.87 -19.36 -15.16
C LEU A 397 32.04 -19.97 -13.76
N ILE A 398 32.12 -21.32 -13.68
CA ILE A 398 32.30 -22.02 -12.40
C ILE A 398 33.65 -21.65 -11.75
N SER A 399 34.73 -21.54 -12.55
CA SER A 399 36.03 -21.13 -12.08
C SER A 399 35.99 -19.71 -11.49
N SER A 400 35.43 -18.74 -12.23
CA SER A 400 35.29 -17.34 -11.80
C SER A 400 34.42 -17.20 -10.56
N LEU A 401 33.28 -17.91 -10.49
CA LEU A 401 32.42 -17.94 -9.29
C LEU A 401 33.14 -18.53 -8.07
N SER A 402 33.95 -19.58 -8.28
CA SER A 402 34.78 -20.18 -7.21
C SER A 402 35.81 -19.17 -6.71
N THR A 403 36.49 -18.48 -7.60
CA THR A 403 37.47 -17.44 -7.28
C THR A 403 36.82 -16.32 -6.44
N LEU A 404 35.66 -15.81 -6.84
CA LEU A 404 34.93 -14.78 -6.11
C LEU A 404 34.43 -15.25 -4.74
N LYS A 405 34.03 -16.54 -4.63
CA LYS A 405 33.67 -17.16 -3.34
C LYS A 405 34.88 -17.26 -2.40
N ASN A 406 36.03 -17.69 -2.92
CA ASN A 406 37.27 -17.79 -2.14
C ASN A 406 37.79 -16.43 -1.69
N ALA A 407 37.65 -15.42 -2.55
CA ALA A 407 37.92 -14.02 -2.22
C ALA A 407 36.94 -13.42 -1.20
N GLY A 408 35.84 -14.13 -0.87
CA GLY A 408 34.83 -13.67 0.07
C GLY A 408 33.98 -12.49 -0.44
N LEU A 409 33.89 -12.29 -1.76
CA LEU A 409 33.06 -11.28 -2.40
C LEU A 409 31.64 -11.81 -2.64
N LEU A 410 31.53 -13.11 -2.94
CA LEU A 410 30.26 -13.84 -3.09
C LEU A 410 30.12 -14.98 -2.08
N CYS A 411 28.90 -15.33 -1.74
CA CYS A 411 28.53 -16.56 -1.02
C CYS A 411 27.64 -17.40 -1.91
N GLY A 412 27.85 -18.73 -1.94
CA GLY A 412 26.95 -19.67 -2.61
C GLY A 412 25.84 -20.10 -1.65
N ARG A 413 24.60 -20.19 -2.14
CA ARG A 413 23.50 -20.90 -1.48
C ARG A 413 23.22 -22.14 -2.30
N ASP A 414 23.71 -23.28 -1.86
CA ASP A 414 23.47 -24.56 -2.51
C ASP A 414 22.10 -25.11 -2.07
N ILE A 415 21.04 -24.67 -2.75
CA ILE A 415 19.71 -25.27 -2.66
C ILE A 415 19.61 -26.21 -3.88
N SER A 416 19.88 -27.50 -3.68
CA SER A 416 19.73 -28.49 -4.76
C SER A 416 18.29 -28.52 -5.26
N PRO A 417 18.01 -28.41 -6.58
CA PRO A 417 18.92 -28.55 -7.73
C PRO A 417 19.41 -27.21 -8.34
N ARG A 418 19.28 -26.06 -7.65
CA ARG A 418 19.60 -24.74 -8.21
C ARG A 418 20.52 -23.96 -7.28
N SER A 419 21.70 -23.60 -7.74
CA SER A 419 22.65 -22.75 -7.03
C SER A 419 22.27 -21.29 -7.21
N SER A 420 22.16 -20.53 -6.13
CA SER A 420 22.13 -19.07 -6.16
C SER A 420 23.39 -18.49 -5.51
N TYR A 421 23.71 -17.27 -5.90
CA TYR A 421 24.85 -16.53 -5.36
C TYR A 421 24.38 -15.21 -4.78
N VAL A 422 25.02 -14.81 -3.69
CA VAL A 422 24.66 -13.58 -2.96
C VAL A 422 25.94 -12.79 -2.75
N PHE A 423 25.92 -11.48 -3.04
CA PHE A 423 27.00 -10.60 -2.58
C PHE A 423 27.08 -10.69 -1.06
N LYS A 424 28.27 -10.99 -0.53
CA LYS A 424 28.47 -11.15 0.91
C LYS A 424 27.97 -9.93 1.67
N HIS A 425 28.19 -8.74 1.12
CA HIS A 425 27.75 -7.46 1.65
C HIS A 425 27.06 -6.62 0.56
N ALA A 426 25.95 -5.98 0.89
CA ALA A 426 25.22 -5.12 -0.05
C ALA A 426 26.09 -3.94 -0.54
N LEU A 427 26.90 -3.36 0.35
CA LEU A 427 27.83 -2.27 -0.01
C LEU A 427 28.89 -2.69 -1.03
N THR A 428 29.34 -3.95 -1.04
CA THR A 428 30.26 -4.45 -2.08
C THR A 428 29.60 -4.40 -3.44
N ARG A 429 28.34 -4.81 -3.55
CA ARG A 429 27.58 -4.71 -4.80
C ARG A 429 27.38 -3.24 -5.21
N GLU A 430 26.98 -2.37 -4.26
CA GLU A 430 26.77 -0.94 -4.50
C GLU A 430 28.07 -0.30 -5.04
N ALA A 431 29.22 -0.53 -4.37
CA ALA A 431 30.50 -0.01 -4.80
C ALA A 431 30.88 -0.47 -6.22
N VAL A 432 30.78 -1.78 -6.52
CA VAL A 432 31.10 -2.32 -7.85
C VAL A 432 30.19 -1.71 -8.91
N TYR A 433 28.88 -1.59 -8.64
CA TYR A 433 27.94 -0.98 -9.56
C TYR A 433 28.22 0.50 -9.80
N ASP A 434 28.51 1.28 -8.75
CA ASP A 434 28.70 2.72 -8.87
C ASP A 434 29.96 3.09 -9.65
N PHE A 435 31.03 2.30 -9.51
CA PHE A 435 32.28 2.48 -10.26
C PHE A 435 32.20 2.10 -11.76
N LEU A 436 31.12 1.42 -12.18
CA LEU A 436 30.96 1.09 -13.60
C LEU A 436 30.74 2.35 -14.44
N PRO A 437 31.48 2.52 -15.57
CA PRO A 437 31.24 3.59 -16.53
C PRO A 437 29.80 3.53 -17.07
N THR A 438 29.19 4.68 -17.31
CA THR A 438 27.80 4.79 -17.81
C THR A 438 27.54 3.93 -19.04
N LYS A 439 28.47 3.92 -19.99
CA LYS A 439 28.37 3.10 -21.22
C LYS A 439 28.31 1.60 -20.86
N ARG A 440 29.15 1.15 -19.93
CA ARG A 440 29.17 -0.26 -19.49
C ARG A 440 27.88 -0.63 -18.74
N LYS A 441 27.38 0.26 -17.85
CA LYS A 441 26.09 0.07 -17.19
C LYS A 441 24.97 -0.16 -18.20
N LYS A 442 24.87 0.69 -19.23
CA LYS A 442 23.86 0.54 -20.29
C LYS A 442 23.96 -0.82 -21.01
N GLN A 443 25.17 -1.22 -21.41
CA GLN A 443 25.37 -2.51 -22.07
C GLN A 443 24.97 -3.69 -21.19
N LEU A 444 25.39 -3.69 -19.92
CA LEU A 444 25.06 -4.77 -18.97
C LEU A 444 23.57 -4.82 -18.68
N HIS A 445 22.91 -3.69 -18.45
CA HIS A 445 21.46 -3.65 -18.28
C HIS A 445 20.72 -4.23 -19.49
N GLY A 446 21.15 -3.90 -20.72
CA GLY A 446 20.56 -4.46 -21.93
C GLY A 446 20.77 -5.97 -22.08
N ARG A 447 21.96 -6.49 -21.71
CA ARG A 447 22.24 -7.95 -21.70
C ARG A 447 21.38 -8.67 -20.65
N ILE A 448 21.34 -8.15 -19.44
CA ILE A 448 20.54 -8.74 -18.35
C ILE A 448 19.05 -8.69 -18.69
N GLY A 449 18.54 -7.58 -19.24
CA GLY A 449 17.16 -7.49 -19.69
C GLY A 449 16.80 -8.60 -20.67
N ARG A 450 17.63 -8.82 -21.69
CA ARG A 450 17.43 -9.93 -22.65
C ARG A 450 17.54 -11.31 -21.97
N ALA A 451 18.51 -11.50 -21.06
CA ALA A 451 18.66 -12.76 -20.34
C ALA A 451 17.44 -13.08 -19.45
N VAL A 452 16.86 -12.08 -18.79
CA VAL A 452 15.63 -12.23 -18.01
C VAL A 452 14.42 -12.52 -18.92
N GLU A 453 14.28 -11.77 -20.02
CA GLU A 453 13.21 -11.97 -21.00
C GLU A 453 13.25 -13.39 -21.59
N ASP A 454 14.41 -13.90 -21.95
CA ASP A 454 14.59 -15.26 -22.47
C ASP A 454 14.34 -16.32 -21.39
N LEU A 455 14.77 -16.07 -20.16
CA LEU A 455 14.66 -16.99 -19.06
C LEU A 455 13.21 -17.21 -18.62
N TYR A 456 12.39 -16.17 -18.73
CA TYR A 456 11.00 -16.15 -18.30
C TYR A 456 10.01 -15.90 -19.44
N ARG A 457 10.37 -16.38 -20.64
CA ARG A 457 9.58 -16.20 -21.87
C ARG A 457 8.13 -16.66 -21.76
N ASP A 458 7.87 -17.70 -20.96
CA ASP A 458 6.53 -18.25 -20.78
C ASP A 458 5.64 -17.39 -19.88
N ASN A 459 6.22 -16.57 -19.00
CA ASN A 459 5.48 -15.65 -18.13
C ASN A 459 6.22 -14.31 -17.93
N PRO A 460 6.42 -13.51 -18.98
CA PRO A 460 7.17 -12.26 -18.89
C PRO A 460 6.47 -11.22 -17.99
N GLY A 461 5.17 -11.33 -17.80
CA GLY A 461 4.40 -10.45 -16.93
C GLY A 461 4.80 -10.51 -15.45
N GLU A 462 5.38 -11.60 -14.98
CA GLU A 462 5.86 -11.70 -13.60
C GLU A 462 7.13 -10.87 -13.34
N TYR A 463 7.91 -10.64 -14.38
CA TYR A 463 9.18 -9.92 -14.34
C TYR A 463 9.13 -8.60 -15.12
N ALA A 464 7.93 -8.14 -15.48
CA ALA A 464 7.73 -6.97 -16.33
C ALA A 464 8.29 -5.67 -15.70
N ASP A 465 8.21 -5.55 -14.38
CA ASP A 465 8.79 -4.46 -13.61
C ASP A 465 10.33 -4.45 -13.71
N ILE A 466 10.97 -5.59 -13.49
CA ILE A 466 12.42 -5.76 -13.60
C ILE A 466 12.88 -5.52 -15.04
N LEU A 467 12.16 -6.07 -16.01
CA LEU A 467 12.46 -5.88 -17.44
C LEU A 467 12.34 -4.41 -17.85
N SER A 468 11.27 -3.72 -17.41
CA SER A 468 11.12 -2.28 -17.67
C SER A 468 12.29 -1.47 -17.13
N GLU A 469 12.75 -1.72 -15.91
CA GLU A 469 13.87 -1.01 -15.30
C GLU A 469 15.20 -1.27 -16.05
N HIS A 470 15.48 -2.53 -16.39
CA HIS A 470 16.69 -2.85 -17.16
C HIS A 470 16.68 -2.21 -18.54
N PHE A 471 15.55 -2.22 -19.24
CA PHE A 471 15.44 -1.62 -20.55
C PHE A 471 15.45 -0.09 -20.50
N ILE A 472 14.88 0.57 -19.48
CA ILE A 472 15.06 2.02 -19.25
C ILE A 472 16.54 2.36 -19.09
N LYS A 473 17.24 1.64 -18.22
CA LYS A 473 18.67 1.91 -17.93
C LYS A 473 19.59 1.56 -19.08
N SER A 474 19.17 0.71 -20.00
CA SER A 474 19.89 0.43 -21.25
C SER A 474 19.50 1.37 -22.39
N GLU A 475 18.55 2.27 -22.19
CA GLU A 475 17.96 3.18 -23.18
C GLU A 475 17.28 2.45 -24.36
N ASN A 476 16.83 1.21 -24.15
CA ASN A 476 15.94 0.52 -25.07
C ASN A 476 14.50 0.90 -24.74
N TYR A 477 14.11 2.11 -25.12
CA TYR A 477 12.84 2.70 -24.72
C TYR A 477 11.61 2.00 -25.29
N GLU A 478 11.72 1.34 -26.46
CA GLU A 478 10.63 0.57 -27.05
C GLU A 478 10.23 -0.61 -26.15
N LYS A 479 11.17 -1.48 -25.80
CA LYS A 479 10.93 -2.60 -24.87
C LYS A 479 10.58 -2.12 -23.47
N ALA A 480 11.21 -1.03 -23.03
CA ALA A 480 10.93 -0.45 -21.73
C ALA A 480 9.46 -0.01 -21.60
N ALA A 481 8.90 0.63 -22.64
CA ALA A 481 7.50 1.03 -22.67
C ALA A 481 6.56 -0.18 -22.68
N GLU A 482 6.87 -1.22 -23.47
CA GLU A 482 6.10 -2.46 -23.52
C GLU A 482 6.00 -3.11 -22.14
N PHE A 483 7.14 -3.29 -21.45
CA PHE A 483 7.15 -3.92 -20.13
C PHE A 483 6.61 -3.03 -19.03
N ALA A 484 6.74 -1.70 -19.12
CA ALA A 484 6.10 -0.76 -18.21
C ALA A 484 4.56 -0.85 -18.31
N ARG A 485 4.03 -0.92 -19.53
CA ARG A 485 2.59 -1.14 -19.79
C ARG A 485 2.11 -2.46 -19.18
N LEU A 486 2.87 -3.53 -19.36
CA LEU A 486 2.54 -4.85 -18.81
C LEU A 486 2.56 -4.86 -17.27
N ALA A 487 3.56 -4.23 -16.66
CA ALA A 487 3.68 -4.06 -15.21
C ALA A 487 2.50 -3.22 -14.65
N GLY A 488 2.15 -2.12 -15.31
CA GLY A 488 0.99 -1.28 -14.96
C GLY A 488 -0.33 -2.04 -15.02
N LYS A 489 -0.54 -2.83 -16.09
CA LYS A 489 -1.72 -3.69 -16.21
C LYS A 489 -1.81 -4.72 -15.08
N LYS A 490 -0.71 -5.35 -14.71
CA LYS A 490 -0.64 -6.33 -13.62
C LYS A 490 -0.88 -5.68 -12.25
N ALA A 491 -0.30 -4.51 -12.01
CA ALA A 491 -0.55 -3.72 -10.80
C ALA A 491 -2.03 -3.36 -10.67
N ARG A 492 -2.68 -2.94 -11.76
CA ARG A 492 -4.13 -2.69 -11.80
C ARG A 492 -4.96 -3.94 -11.47
N GLN A 493 -4.62 -5.10 -12.03
CA GLN A 493 -5.31 -6.36 -11.72
C GLN A 493 -5.28 -6.68 -10.23
N ARG A 494 -4.15 -6.39 -9.56
CA ARG A 494 -3.96 -6.52 -8.11
C ARG A 494 -4.49 -5.34 -7.29
N SER A 495 -5.21 -4.40 -7.94
CA SER A 495 -5.72 -3.17 -7.33
C SER A 495 -4.64 -2.28 -6.69
N ALA A 496 -3.41 -2.41 -7.11
CA ALA A 496 -2.29 -1.57 -6.73
C ALA A 496 -2.22 -0.33 -7.63
N TYR A 497 -3.25 0.54 -7.57
CA TYR A 497 -3.41 1.66 -8.51
C TYR A 497 -2.28 2.69 -8.43
N HIS A 498 -1.71 2.93 -7.25
CA HIS A 498 -0.55 3.82 -7.15
C HIS A 498 0.68 3.28 -7.90
N ASP A 499 0.88 1.96 -7.85
CA ASP A 499 1.95 1.32 -8.58
C ASP A 499 1.63 1.32 -10.09
N ALA A 500 0.36 1.09 -10.47
CA ALA A 500 -0.09 1.20 -11.86
C ALA A 500 0.15 2.61 -12.43
N VAL A 501 -0.16 3.66 -11.67
CA VAL A 501 0.14 5.07 -12.02
C VAL A 501 1.64 5.26 -12.26
N SER A 502 2.49 4.78 -11.34
CA SER A 502 3.95 4.89 -11.46
C SER A 502 4.48 4.22 -12.72
N TYR A 503 4.00 3.02 -13.05
CA TYR A 503 4.41 2.32 -14.28
C TYR A 503 3.91 3.02 -15.54
N THR A 504 2.71 3.58 -15.52
CA THR A 504 2.19 4.29 -16.71
C THR A 504 2.96 5.60 -16.95
N TYR A 505 3.41 6.29 -15.89
CA TYR A 505 4.36 7.40 -16.06
C TYR A 505 5.69 6.95 -16.69
N LYS A 506 6.23 5.79 -16.29
CA LYS A 506 7.43 5.22 -16.92
C LYS A 506 7.18 4.86 -18.40
N GLU A 507 6.00 4.31 -18.73
CA GLU A 507 5.58 4.04 -20.10
C GLU A 507 5.58 5.31 -20.94
N ILE A 508 4.92 6.37 -20.47
CA ILE A 508 4.86 7.68 -21.15
C ILE A 508 6.28 8.24 -21.34
N PHE A 509 7.10 8.24 -20.28
CA PHE A 509 8.49 8.69 -20.35
C PHE A 509 9.29 7.96 -21.43
N CYS A 510 9.13 6.64 -21.54
CA CYS A 510 9.82 5.86 -22.55
C CYS A 510 9.32 6.17 -23.96
N LEU A 511 8.00 6.27 -24.16
CA LEU A 511 7.39 6.61 -25.45
C LEU A 511 7.82 8.00 -25.95
N GLU A 512 7.95 8.98 -25.04
CA GLU A 512 8.43 10.34 -25.36
C GLU A 512 9.91 10.40 -25.76
N LYS A 513 10.69 9.33 -25.52
CA LYS A 513 12.10 9.19 -25.98
C LYS A 513 12.21 8.53 -27.35
N LEU A 514 11.14 7.97 -27.87
CA LEU A 514 11.15 7.36 -29.21
C LEU A 514 11.06 8.40 -30.33
N PRO A 515 11.53 8.10 -31.53
CA PRO A 515 11.35 8.97 -32.67
C PRO A 515 9.86 9.28 -32.91
N GLU A 516 9.57 10.54 -33.19
CA GLU A 516 8.21 11.01 -33.36
C GLU A 516 7.57 10.40 -34.61
N SER A 517 6.43 9.71 -34.43
CA SER A 517 5.60 9.14 -35.46
C SER A 517 4.12 9.20 -35.05
N GLU A 518 3.22 9.06 -36.00
CA GLU A 518 1.78 9.00 -35.68
C GLU A 518 1.43 7.82 -34.79
N ALA A 519 2.11 6.68 -34.95
CA ALA A 519 1.95 5.51 -34.11
C ALA A 519 2.38 5.81 -32.66
N VAL A 520 3.55 6.38 -32.45
CA VAL A 520 4.05 6.75 -31.13
C VAL A 520 3.14 7.80 -30.46
N ARG A 521 2.66 8.80 -31.21
CA ARG A 521 1.69 9.78 -30.69
C ARG A 521 0.39 9.11 -30.20
N LYS A 522 -0.13 8.12 -30.95
CA LYS A 522 -1.30 7.34 -30.53
C LYS A 522 -1.05 6.52 -29.28
N GLU A 523 0.13 5.89 -29.17
CA GLU A 523 0.51 5.15 -27.95
C GLU A 523 0.65 6.07 -26.73
N ILE A 524 1.24 7.25 -26.89
CA ILE A 524 1.31 8.27 -25.81
C ILE A 524 -0.10 8.69 -25.38
N MET A 525 -1.02 8.90 -26.33
CA MET A 525 -2.43 9.20 -26.00
C MET A 525 -3.09 8.07 -25.23
N ASP A 526 -2.94 6.82 -25.67
CA ASP A 526 -3.48 5.64 -24.98
C ASP A 526 -2.92 5.52 -23.53
N ALA A 527 -1.63 5.73 -23.37
CA ALA A 527 -0.99 5.70 -22.06
C ALA A 527 -1.49 6.84 -21.14
N ARG A 528 -1.62 8.07 -21.67
CA ARG A 528 -2.15 9.22 -20.92
C ARG A 528 -3.61 9.02 -20.54
N ILE A 529 -4.45 8.49 -21.43
CA ILE A 529 -5.84 8.14 -21.14
C ILE A 529 -5.92 7.06 -20.05
N THR A 530 -5.08 6.03 -20.14
CA THR A 530 -5.00 4.97 -19.14
C THR A 530 -4.59 5.54 -17.78
N LEU A 531 -3.60 6.42 -17.74
CA LEU A 531 -3.14 7.10 -16.53
C LEU A 531 -4.25 7.95 -15.91
N ALA A 532 -4.94 8.77 -16.71
CA ALA A 532 -6.05 9.58 -16.23
C ALA A 532 -7.19 8.72 -15.66
N ASN A 533 -7.51 7.60 -16.31
CA ASN A 533 -8.48 6.65 -15.76
C ASN A 533 -8.05 6.07 -14.41
N TYR A 534 -6.77 5.81 -14.19
CA TYR A 534 -6.26 5.38 -12.88
C TYR A 534 -6.36 6.50 -11.83
N CYS A 535 -6.03 7.75 -12.19
CA CYS A 535 -6.20 8.91 -11.31
C CYS A 535 -7.67 9.13 -10.94
N MET A 536 -8.59 8.98 -11.89
CA MET A 536 -10.04 9.02 -11.61
C MET A 536 -10.48 7.91 -10.64
N GLN A 537 -9.94 6.70 -10.74
CA GLN A 537 -10.19 5.61 -9.78
C GLN A 537 -9.61 5.93 -8.39
N LEU A 538 -8.57 6.72 -8.31
CA LEU A 538 -7.99 7.24 -7.04
C LEU A 538 -8.69 8.51 -6.54
N ASN A 539 -9.77 8.93 -7.21
CA ASN A 539 -10.53 10.16 -6.91
C ASN A 539 -9.65 11.43 -6.97
N ASP A 540 -8.81 11.50 -8.00
CA ASP A 540 -7.96 12.66 -8.30
C ASP A 540 -8.26 13.24 -9.69
N PRO A 541 -9.38 13.98 -9.83
CA PRO A 541 -9.78 14.59 -11.10
C PRO A 541 -8.83 15.71 -11.54
N ALA A 542 -8.10 16.34 -10.62
CA ALA A 542 -7.15 17.38 -10.95
C ALA A 542 -5.94 16.81 -11.70
N GLU A 543 -5.33 15.74 -11.18
CA GLU A 543 -4.23 15.05 -11.87
C GLU A 543 -4.71 14.45 -13.20
N ALA A 544 -5.91 13.87 -13.23
CA ALA A 544 -6.48 13.35 -14.48
C ALA A 544 -6.62 14.44 -15.56
N TYR A 545 -7.06 15.64 -15.20
CA TYR A 545 -7.16 16.79 -16.09
C TYR A 545 -5.78 17.22 -16.63
N GLU A 546 -4.78 17.37 -15.76
CA GLU A 546 -3.42 17.75 -16.15
C GLU A 546 -2.82 16.77 -17.17
N ILE A 547 -3.16 15.49 -17.05
CA ILE A 547 -2.68 14.44 -17.94
C ILE A 547 -3.34 14.52 -19.32
N VAL A 548 -4.66 14.75 -19.40
CA VAL A 548 -5.39 14.65 -20.68
C VAL A 548 -5.59 15.98 -21.38
N SER A 549 -5.57 17.11 -20.68
CA SER A 549 -5.78 18.42 -21.31
C SER A 549 -4.80 18.71 -22.45
N PRO A 550 -3.48 18.38 -22.36
CA PRO A 550 -2.54 18.61 -23.44
C PRO A 550 -2.79 17.77 -24.72
N ILE A 551 -3.53 16.67 -24.59
CA ILE A 551 -3.79 15.75 -25.71
C ILE A 551 -5.20 15.91 -26.32
N ALA A 552 -6.08 16.71 -25.74
CA ALA A 552 -7.46 16.86 -26.20
C ALA A 552 -7.55 17.38 -27.65
N ASP A 553 -6.87 18.50 -27.95
CA ASP A 553 -6.82 19.07 -29.30
C ASP A 553 -6.11 18.16 -30.31
N LEU A 554 -5.08 17.44 -29.84
CA LEU A 554 -4.37 16.50 -30.69
C LEU A 554 -5.24 15.30 -31.07
N ALA A 555 -6.03 14.79 -30.11
CA ALA A 555 -6.98 13.70 -30.37
C ALA A 555 -8.02 14.09 -31.42
N LEU A 556 -8.52 15.33 -31.38
CA LEU A 556 -9.44 15.84 -32.39
C LEU A 556 -8.76 15.94 -33.77
N ARG A 557 -7.57 16.56 -33.84
CA ARG A 557 -6.83 16.73 -35.10
C ARG A 557 -6.47 15.41 -35.78
N LEU A 558 -6.12 14.38 -34.98
CA LEU A 558 -5.79 13.04 -35.48
C LEU A 558 -7.02 12.15 -35.66
N ASN A 559 -8.23 12.69 -35.50
CA ASN A 559 -9.51 11.94 -35.54
C ASN A 559 -9.46 10.69 -34.61
N TYR A 560 -8.80 10.83 -33.44
CA TYR A 560 -8.64 9.73 -32.51
C TYR A 560 -9.88 9.58 -31.62
N ARG A 561 -11.02 9.23 -32.25
CA ARG A 561 -12.33 9.16 -31.60
C ARG A 561 -12.40 8.24 -30.41
N LYS A 562 -11.67 7.13 -30.41
CA LYS A 562 -11.65 6.14 -29.33
C LYS A 562 -11.28 6.73 -27.97
N GLY A 563 -10.41 7.73 -27.93
CA GLY A 563 -9.94 8.36 -26.69
C GLY A 563 -10.83 9.48 -26.16
N LEU A 564 -11.63 10.12 -27.03
CA LEU A 564 -12.43 11.30 -26.69
C LEU A 564 -13.39 11.10 -25.50
N PRO A 565 -14.11 9.96 -25.38
CA PRO A 565 -14.98 9.74 -24.22
C PRO A 565 -14.28 9.89 -22.88
N SER A 566 -13.12 9.23 -22.70
CA SER A 566 -12.35 9.29 -21.45
C SER A 566 -11.71 10.67 -21.23
N ILE A 567 -11.18 11.29 -22.29
CA ILE A 567 -10.59 12.64 -22.22
C ILE A 567 -11.64 13.65 -21.75
N TYR A 568 -12.80 13.66 -22.38
CA TYR A 568 -13.86 14.60 -22.07
C TYR A 568 -14.53 14.34 -20.73
N THR A 569 -14.63 13.07 -20.32
CA THR A 569 -15.09 12.72 -18.97
C THR A 569 -14.14 13.26 -17.89
N ALA A 570 -12.83 13.16 -18.09
CA ALA A 570 -11.85 13.67 -17.15
C ALA A 570 -11.86 15.21 -17.08
N ILE A 571 -11.90 15.89 -18.23
CA ILE A 571 -11.99 17.36 -18.31
C ILE A 571 -13.29 17.84 -17.65
N GLY A 572 -14.43 17.27 -18.04
CA GLY A 572 -15.74 17.68 -17.50
C GLY A 572 -15.86 17.42 -16.00
N SER A 573 -15.32 16.28 -15.52
CA SER A 573 -15.29 15.97 -14.07
C SER A 573 -14.42 16.96 -13.30
N TYR A 574 -13.26 17.35 -13.81
CA TYR A 574 -12.42 18.39 -13.19
C TYR A 574 -13.16 19.72 -13.10
N LEU A 575 -13.75 20.18 -14.21
CA LEU A 575 -14.49 21.44 -14.24
C LEU A 575 -15.66 21.45 -13.25
N LEU A 576 -16.35 20.32 -13.09
CA LEU A 576 -17.45 20.19 -12.10
C LEU A 576 -16.97 20.11 -10.66
N LEU A 577 -15.94 19.29 -10.39
CA LEU A 577 -15.59 18.90 -9.01
C LEU A 577 -14.54 19.82 -8.37
N VAL A 578 -13.71 20.49 -9.19
CA VAL A 578 -12.60 21.32 -8.73
C VAL A 578 -12.84 22.80 -9.01
N GLU A 579 -13.16 23.16 -10.25
CA GLU A 579 -13.41 24.55 -10.66
C GLU A 579 -14.86 24.99 -10.38
N GLU A 580 -15.78 24.04 -10.26
CA GLU A 580 -17.22 24.29 -10.15
C GLU A 580 -17.76 25.17 -11.30
N ASP A 581 -17.19 24.96 -12.51
CA ASP A 581 -17.70 25.52 -13.76
C ASP A 581 -18.72 24.57 -14.37
N TYR A 582 -19.98 24.68 -13.91
CA TYR A 582 -21.06 23.79 -14.31
C TYR A 582 -21.40 23.87 -15.80
N PRO A 583 -21.51 25.06 -16.43
CA PRO A 583 -21.84 25.16 -17.87
C PRO A 583 -20.82 24.41 -18.74
N GLN A 584 -19.55 24.70 -18.58
CA GLN A 584 -18.48 24.13 -19.40
C GLN A 584 -18.27 22.64 -19.07
N GLY A 585 -18.29 22.27 -17.77
CA GLY A 585 -18.16 20.87 -17.35
C GLY A 585 -19.26 19.97 -17.88
N MET A 586 -20.53 20.44 -17.89
CA MET A 586 -21.65 19.71 -18.46
C MET A 586 -21.57 19.60 -19.99
N GLU A 587 -21.04 20.61 -20.67
CA GLU A 587 -20.82 20.56 -22.12
C GLU A 587 -19.86 19.44 -22.50
N TYR A 588 -18.68 19.36 -21.87
CA TYR A 588 -17.74 18.27 -22.09
C TYR A 588 -18.33 16.90 -21.77
N LEU A 589 -19.09 16.78 -20.68
CA LEU A 589 -19.71 15.50 -20.30
C LEU A 589 -20.85 15.07 -21.26
N ASN A 590 -21.61 16.01 -21.81
CA ASN A 590 -22.59 15.69 -22.85
C ASN A 590 -21.90 15.14 -24.11
N GLN A 591 -20.83 15.78 -24.57
CA GLN A 591 -20.03 15.28 -25.67
C GLN A 591 -19.41 13.90 -25.35
N ALA A 592 -18.95 13.68 -24.11
CA ALA A 592 -18.45 12.38 -23.67
C ALA A 592 -19.53 11.28 -23.75
N VAL A 593 -20.78 11.60 -23.40
CA VAL A 593 -21.92 10.67 -23.53
C VAL A 593 -22.17 10.35 -25.00
N GLU A 594 -22.25 11.37 -25.86
CA GLU A 594 -22.48 11.19 -27.32
C GLU A 594 -21.40 10.30 -27.97
N PHE A 595 -20.12 10.60 -27.73
CA PHE A 595 -19.02 9.77 -28.24
C PHE A 595 -19.05 8.34 -27.69
N SER A 596 -19.37 8.17 -26.40
CA SER A 596 -19.46 6.83 -25.80
C SER A 596 -20.58 5.99 -26.40
N GLU A 597 -21.71 6.61 -26.72
CA GLU A 597 -22.85 5.95 -27.41
C GLU A 597 -22.50 5.56 -28.84
N GLU A 598 -21.88 6.48 -29.60
CA GLU A 598 -21.40 6.19 -30.98
C GLU A 598 -20.43 5.01 -31.00
N MET A 599 -19.52 4.96 -30.03
CA MET A 599 -18.46 3.93 -29.92
C MET A 599 -18.95 2.63 -29.30
N LYS A 600 -20.16 2.61 -28.68
CA LYS A 600 -20.71 1.50 -27.90
C LYS A 600 -19.78 1.11 -26.76
N ASP A 601 -19.14 2.11 -26.11
CA ASP A 601 -18.26 1.92 -24.98
C ASP A 601 -19.05 2.07 -23.67
N ASP A 602 -19.59 0.97 -23.16
CA ASP A 602 -20.40 0.94 -21.94
C ASP A 602 -19.63 1.41 -20.70
N PHE A 603 -18.30 1.26 -20.68
CA PHE A 603 -17.48 1.70 -19.55
C PHE A 603 -17.37 3.23 -19.49
N SER A 604 -17.01 3.86 -20.62
CA SER A 604 -16.92 5.32 -20.71
C SER A 604 -18.31 5.95 -20.59
N LEU A 605 -19.33 5.33 -21.19
CA LEU A 605 -20.72 5.78 -21.09
C LEU A 605 -21.21 5.83 -19.64
N TRP A 606 -20.89 4.79 -18.85
CA TRP A 606 -21.24 4.78 -17.44
C TRP A 606 -20.60 5.96 -16.68
N ASN A 607 -19.29 6.16 -16.86
CA ASN A 607 -18.54 7.23 -16.19
C ASN A 607 -19.07 8.62 -16.58
N ALA A 608 -19.30 8.87 -17.88
CA ALA A 608 -19.83 10.12 -18.39
C ALA A 608 -21.24 10.41 -17.86
N CYS A 609 -22.16 9.43 -17.94
CA CYS A 609 -23.51 9.56 -17.42
C CYS A 609 -23.54 9.81 -15.90
N TYR A 610 -22.71 9.09 -15.13
CA TYR A 610 -22.64 9.27 -13.68
C TYR A 610 -22.11 10.66 -13.30
N SER A 611 -21.06 11.14 -13.95
CA SER A 611 -20.50 12.48 -13.73
C SER A 611 -21.48 13.58 -14.15
N LEU A 612 -22.14 13.42 -15.31
CA LEU A 612 -23.14 14.37 -15.77
C LEU A 612 -24.36 14.43 -14.83
N GLY A 613 -24.85 13.27 -14.39
CA GLY A 613 -25.91 13.18 -13.38
C GLY A 613 -25.54 13.90 -12.07
N THR A 614 -24.28 13.78 -11.64
CA THR A 614 -23.76 14.48 -10.47
C THR A 614 -23.75 16.01 -10.66
N GLY A 615 -23.26 16.49 -11.80
CA GLY A 615 -23.27 17.92 -12.12
C GLY A 615 -24.68 18.51 -12.18
N LEU A 616 -25.60 17.80 -12.82
CA LEU A 616 -27.02 18.19 -12.88
C LEU A 616 -27.66 18.20 -11.49
N SER A 617 -27.34 17.23 -10.63
CA SER A 617 -27.81 17.19 -9.24
C SER A 617 -27.35 18.41 -8.46
N TRP A 618 -26.10 18.79 -8.58
CA TRP A 618 -25.54 19.97 -7.91
C TRP A 618 -26.08 21.30 -8.47
N ASN A 619 -26.47 21.30 -9.72
CA ASN A 619 -27.18 22.43 -10.35
C ASN A 619 -28.70 22.44 -10.06
N CYS A 620 -29.20 21.49 -9.25
CA CYS A 620 -30.60 21.31 -8.87
C CYS A 620 -31.52 20.89 -10.03
N GLU A 621 -30.98 20.34 -11.11
CA GLU A 621 -31.75 19.77 -12.25
C GLU A 621 -32.10 18.29 -11.99
N PHE A 622 -32.77 18.01 -10.86
CA PHE A 622 -32.97 16.68 -10.31
C PHE A 622 -33.60 15.68 -11.26
N GLN A 623 -34.59 16.10 -12.08
CA GLN A 623 -35.27 15.16 -13.02
C GLN A 623 -34.33 14.68 -14.12
N LYS A 624 -33.52 15.56 -14.67
CA LYS A 624 -32.48 15.19 -15.67
C LYS A 624 -31.40 14.33 -15.02
N ALA A 625 -30.95 14.70 -13.81
CA ALA A 625 -29.99 13.92 -13.06
C ALA A 625 -30.45 12.48 -12.84
N LEU A 626 -31.69 12.28 -12.42
CA LEU A 626 -32.30 10.95 -12.21
C LEU A 626 -32.30 10.13 -13.52
N GLY A 627 -32.54 10.74 -14.68
CA GLY A 627 -32.46 10.07 -15.99
C GLY A 627 -31.07 9.51 -16.28
N TYR A 628 -30.02 10.29 -16.05
CA TYR A 628 -28.63 9.85 -16.25
C TYR A 628 -28.18 8.82 -15.20
N PHE A 629 -28.60 8.95 -13.96
CA PHE A 629 -28.33 7.94 -12.94
C PHE A 629 -29.06 6.62 -13.22
N GLN A 630 -30.31 6.67 -13.76
CA GLN A 630 -31.01 5.48 -14.18
C GLN A 630 -30.27 4.77 -15.33
N LYS A 631 -29.78 5.52 -16.31
CA LYS A 631 -28.96 4.98 -17.41
C LYS A 631 -27.67 4.32 -16.87
N SER A 632 -27.01 4.96 -15.91
CA SER A 632 -25.83 4.39 -15.21
C SER A 632 -26.19 3.12 -14.45
N LEU A 633 -27.34 3.08 -13.78
CA LEU A 633 -27.85 1.90 -13.06
C LEU A 633 -28.09 0.73 -14.03
N ASP A 634 -28.76 0.97 -15.15
CA ASP A 634 -29.06 -0.05 -16.16
C ASP A 634 -27.78 -0.67 -16.73
N LEU A 635 -26.76 0.15 -17.03
CA LEU A 635 -25.43 -0.31 -17.45
C LEU A 635 -24.75 -1.14 -16.36
N SER A 636 -24.87 -0.74 -15.09
CA SER A 636 -24.29 -1.46 -13.95
C SER A 636 -24.93 -2.83 -13.71
N LEU A 637 -26.23 -2.93 -13.90
CA LEU A 637 -27.01 -4.16 -13.77
C LEU A 637 -26.61 -5.19 -14.85
N ARG A 638 -26.34 -4.76 -16.09
CA ARG A 638 -25.88 -5.66 -17.17
C ARG A 638 -24.58 -6.38 -16.82
N VAL A 639 -23.66 -5.69 -16.16
CA VAL A 639 -22.36 -6.26 -15.75
C VAL A 639 -22.36 -6.80 -14.32
N ASN A 640 -23.51 -6.77 -13.64
CA ASN A 640 -23.71 -7.21 -12.25
C ASN A 640 -22.62 -6.67 -11.29
N ASN A 641 -22.35 -5.36 -11.34
CA ASN A 641 -21.34 -4.71 -10.52
C ASN A 641 -21.97 -4.03 -9.29
N PRO A 642 -21.89 -4.63 -8.07
CA PRO A 642 -22.57 -4.14 -6.88
C PRO A 642 -22.15 -2.72 -6.49
N SER A 643 -20.87 -2.37 -6.67
CA SER A 643 -20.35 -1.05 -6.36
C SER A 643 -20.97 0.03 -7.24
N LYS A 644 -20.98 -0.17 -8.55
CA LYS A 644 -21.60 0.77 -9.51
C LYS A 644 -23.12 0.85 -9.33
N ILE A 645 -23.78 -0.27 -9.03
CA ILE A 645 -25.23 -0.32 -8.70
C ILE A 645 -25.50 0.53 -7.45
N SER A 646 -24.73 0.35 -6.37
CA SER A 646 -24.89 1.10 -5.13
C SER A 646 -24.63 2.59 -5.33
N SER A 647 -23.57 2.96 -6.07
CA SER A 647 -23.25 4.36 -6.39
C SER A 647 -24.39 5.06 -7.12
N ALA A 648 -24.94 4.44 -8.17
CA ALA A 648 -26.06 4.99 -8.92
C ALA A 648 -27.33 5.12 -8.04
N LYS A 649 -27.68 4.08 -7.27
CA LYS A 649 -28.84 4.10 -6.36
C LYS A 649 -28.71 5.16 -5.27
N ILE A 650 -27.54 5.31 -4.65
CA ILE A 650 -27.30 6.34 -3.61
C ILE A 650 -27.43 7.74 -4.22
N SER A 651 -26.86 7.97 -5.40
CA SER A 651 -26.98 9.28 -6.08
C SER A 651 -28.43 9.62 -6.41
N MET A 652 -29.23 8.63 -6.86
CA MET A 652 -30.67 8.80 -7.01
C MET A 652 -31.35 9.11 -5.68
N GLY A 653 -30.96 8.38 -4.64
CA GLY A 653 -31.51 8.55 -3.30
C GLY A 653 -31.22 9.92 -2.70
N VAL A 654 -30.00 10.48 -2.90
CA VAL A 654 -29.66 11.85 -2.50
C VAL A 654 -30.55 12.88 -3.22
N ASN A 655 -30.81 12.68 -4.51
CA ASN A 655 -31.76 13.54 -5.26
C ASN A 655 -33.18 13.46 -4.68
N TYR A 656 -33.67 12.28 -4.31
CA TYR A 656 -34.96 12.12 -3.67
C TYR A 656 -35.01 12.77 -2.28
N LEU A 657 -33.93 12.66 -1.52
CA LEU A 657 -33.80 13.28 -0.20
C LEU A 657 -33.96 14.81 -0.30
N PHE A 658 -33.23 15.47 -1.19
CA PHE A 658 -33.31 16.92 -1.36
C PHE A 658 -34.69 17.37 -1.90
N GLN A 659 -35.33 16.58 -2.73
CA GLN A 659 -36.72 16.82 -3.17
C GLN A 659 -37.77 16.56 -2.08
N GLY A 660 -37.38 16.13 -0.90
CA GLY A 660 -38.27 15.83 0.22
C GLY A 660 -38.97 14.47 0.15
N LYS A 661 -38.50 13.56 -0.70
CA LYS A 661 -39.04 12.19 -0.78
C LYS A 661 -38.27 11.25 0.16
N ILE A 662 -38.32 11.54 1.48
CA ILE A 662 -37.47 10.91 2.48
C ILE A 662 -37.79 9.43 2.64
N ASP A 663 -39.05 9.00 2.55
CA ASP A 663 -39.43 7.58 2.65
C ASP A 663 -38.77 6.75 1.54
N LEU A 664 -38.78 7.24 0.31
CA LEU A 664 -38.12 6.58 -0.81
C LEU A 664 -36.60 6.57 -0.65
N ALA A 665 -36.01 7.71 -0.21
CA ALA A 665 -34.57 7.80 0.08
C ALA A 665 -34.14 6.81 1.18
N HIS A 666 -34.97 6.67 2.21
CA HIS A 666 -34.74 5.76 3.32
C HIS A 666 -34.84 4.29 2.89
N GLN A 667 -35.81 3.92 2.05
CA GLN A 667 -35.94 2.59 1.47
C GLN A 667 -34.71 2.24 0.62
N ILE A 668 -34.28 3.15 -0.26
CA ILE A 668 -33.06 2.97 -1.05
C ILE A 668 -31.85 2.76 -0.14
N SER A 669 -31.76 3.49 0.97
CA SER A 669 -30.65 3.34 1.91
C SER A 669 -30.59 1.95 2.56
N GLN A 670 -31.74 1.30 2.80
CA GLN A 670 -31.80 -0.08 3.28
C GLN A 670 -31.33 -1.07 2.22
N ASP A 671 -31.80 -0.89 0.98
CA ASP A 671 -31.43 -1.75 -0.14
C ASP A 671 -29.93 -1.72 -0.43
N VAL A 672 -29.33 -0.52 -0.47
CA VAL A 672 -27.90 -0.39 -0.75
C VAL A 672 -27.02 -0.88 0.41
N LEU A 673 -27.47 -0.75 1.66
CA LEU A 673 -26.76 -1.30 2.81
C LEU A 673 -26.68 -2.83 2.74
N ARG A 674 -27.80 -3.50 2.41
CA ARG A 674 -27.82 -4.96 2.22
C ARG A 674 -26.87 -5.38 1.09
N LEU A 675 -26.91 -4.70 -0.07
CA LEU A 675 -25.98 -4.98 -1.18
C LEU A 675 -24.52 -4.77 -0.78
N ALA A 676 -24.24 -3.77 0.06
CA ALA A 676 -22.91 -3.50 0.56
C ALA A 676 -22.39 -4.61 1.49
N GLU A 677 -23.24 -5.11 2.38
CA GLU A 677 -22.93 -6.21 3.30
C GLU A 677 -22.68 -7.51 2.52
N GLU A 678 -23.53 -7.83 1.55
CA GLU A 678 -23.40 -9.01 0.68
C GLU A 678 -22.12 -8.96 -0.16
N SER A 679 -21.75 -7.78 -0.69
CA SER A 679 -20.53 -7.61 -1.50
C SER A 679 -19.25 -7.68 -0.68
N GLY A 680 -19.30 -7.30 0.61
CA GLY A 680 -18.14 -7.13 1.46
C GLY A 680 -17.19 -6.01 1.01
N ASP A 681 -17.64 -5.12 0.12
CA ASP A 681 -16.84 -3.99 -0.37
C ASP A 681 -16.84 -2.85 0.66
N ILE A 682 -15.67 -2.61 1.26
CA ILE A 682 -15.50 -1.62 2.34
C ILE A 682 -15.86 -0.20 1.91
N TYR A 683 -15.59 0.18 0.64
CA TYR A 683 -15.95 1.49 0.12
C TYR A 683 -17.47 1.61 -0.01
N VAL A 684 -18.12 0.59 -0.58
CA VAL A 684 -19.58 0.55 -0.72
C VAL A 684 -20.25 0.53 0.65
N GLN A 685 -19.69 -0.22 1.63
CA GLN A 685 -20.17 -0.21 3.01
C GLN A 685 -20.08 1.19 3.64
N GLY A 686 -18.91 1.86 3.50
CA GLY A 686 -18.72 3.21 4.03
C GLY A 686 -19.71 4.22 3.43
N MET A 687 -19.90 4.19 2.12
CA MET A 687 -20.87 5.02 1.41
C MET A 687 -22.31 4.72 1.84
N SER A 688 -22.68 3.44 1.93
CA SER A 688 -24.03 3.00 2.33
C SER A 688 -24.37 3.36 3.77
N HIS A 689 -23.42 3.16 4.71
CA HIS A 689 -23.59 3.60 6.10
C HIS A 689 -23.73 5.12 6.21
N SER A 690 -22.89 5.91 5.49
CA SER A 690 -22.98 7.37 5.48
C SER A 690 -24.36 7.83 4.99
N TYR A 691 -24.85 7.25 3.90
CA TYR A 691 -26.14 7.58 3.35
C TYR A 691 -27.31 7.10 4.25
N ARG A 692 -27.21 5.88 4.81
CA ARG A 692 -28.20 5.35 5.75
C ARG A 692 -28.32 6.23 7.00
N GLY A 693 -27.20 6.64 7.58
CA GLY A 693 -27.18 7.54 8.72
C GLY A 693 -27.86 8.89 8.41
N THR A 694 -27.59 9.46 7.23
CA THR A 694 -28.26 10.71 6.78
C THR A 694 -29.77 10.54 6.68
N THR A 695 -30.26 9.44 6.10
CA THR A 695 -31.72 9.22 6.01
C THR A 695 -32.38 8.93 7.35
N CYS A 696 -31.70 8.22 8.27
CA CYS A 696 -32.15 8.01 9.66
C CYS A 696 -32.24 9.33 10.43
N TYR A 697 -31.27 10.24 10.24
CA TYR A 697 -31.30 11.56 10.86
C TYR A 697 -32.56 12.33 10.48
N TYR A 698 -32.90 12.44 9.18
CA TYR A 698 -34.11 13.13 8.74
C TYR A 698 -35.42 12.39 9.05
N LYS A 699 -35.37 11.08 9.32
CA LYS A 699 -36.51 10.34 9.88
C LYS A 699 -36.65 10.56 11.39
N GLY A 700 -35.67 11.17 12.06
CA GLY A 700 -35.62 11.38 13.51
C GLY A 700 -35.17 10.15 14.30
N PHE A 701 -34.56 9.16 13.66
CA PHE A 701 -33.96 7.96 14.28
C PHE A 701 -32.52 8.27 14.72
N PHE A 702 -32.33 9.17 15.69
CA PHE A 702 -31.02 9.75 15.99
C PHE A 702 -29.98 8.74 16.47
N ALA A 703 -30.38 7.75 17.28
CA ALA A 703 -29.45 6.72 17.75
C ALA A 703 -28.94 5.83 16.59
N GLU A 704 -29.85 5.43 15.68
CA GLU A 704 -29.46 4.70 14.47
C GLU A 704 -28.63 5.58 13.52
N ALA A 705 -28.96 6.87 13.42
CA ALA A 705 -28.22 7.81 12.60
C ALA A 705 -26.77 7.94 13.09
N GLU A 706 -26.57 8.12 14.41
CA GLU A 706 -25.24 8.22 15.02
C GLU A 706 -24.42 6.97 14.78
N ASP A 707 -24.97 5.78 15.04
CA ASP A 707 -24.28 4.50 14.80
C ASP A 707 -23.83 4.35 13.35
N HIS A 708 -24.74 4.59 12.39
CA HIS A 708 -24.43 4.48 10.97
C HIS A 708 -23.44 5.55 10.50
N LEU A 709 -23.55 6.81 10.92
CA LEU A 709 -22.62 7.86 10.55
C LEU A 709 -21.23 7.59 11.10
N LEU A 710 -21.09 7.12 12.34
CA LEU A 710 -19.80 6.74 12.93
C LEU A 710 -19.17 5.55 12.18
N LYS A 711 -19.95 4.54 11.79
CA LYS A 711 -19.47 3.45 10.93
C LYS A 711 -19.02 3.96 9.56
N GLY A 712 -19.78 4.85 8.95
CA GLY A 712 -19.41 5.49 7.68
C GLY A 712 -18.11 6.26 7.77
N ILE A 713 -17.88 6.99 8.84
CA ILE A 713 -16.64 7.72 9.13
C ILE A 713 -15.48 6.76 9.29
N ALA A 714 -15.60 5.73 10.14
CA ALA A 714 -14.53 4.76 10.40
C ALA A 714 -14.13 3.97 9.15
N LEU A 715 -15.09 3.65 8.27
CA LEU A 715 -14.82 3.01 6.99
C LEU A 715 -14.20 3.99 5.99
N GLY A 716 -14.64 5.26 5.98
CA GLY A 716 -14.06 6.31 5.15
C GLY A 716 -12.59 6.60 5.43
N GLU A 717 -12.14 6.43 6.68
CA GLU A 717 -10.72 6.56 7.06
C GLU A 717 -9.83 5.43 6.51
N LYS A 718 -10.43 4.27 6.23
CA LYS A 718 -9.75 3.10 5.69
C LYS A 718 -9.68 3.07 4.16
N THR A 719 -10.36 4.00 3.48
CA THR A 719 -10.43 4.07 2.01
C THR A 719 -9.72 5.30 1.47
N THR A 720 -9.43 5.29 0.17
CA THR A 720 -8.87 6.46 -0.54
C THR A 720 -9.94 7.49 -0.91
N HIS A 721 -11.22 7.10 -0.87
CA HIS A 721 -12.37 7.93 -1.22
C HIS A 721 -12.95 8.63 0.00
N HIS A 722 -12.44 9.82 0.31
CA HIS A 722 -12.78 10.55 1.53
C HIS A 722 -14.11 11.33 1.49
N THR A 723 -14.77 11.42 0.33
CA THR A 723 -16.00 12.21 0.15
C THR A 723 -17.11 11.75 1.09
N TRP A 724 -17.35 10.43 1.20
CA TRP A 724 -18.40 9.89 2.04
C TRP A 724 -18.08 9.96 3.54
N GLY A 725 -16.80 9.91 3.91
CA GLY A 725 -16.36 10.19 5.29
C GLY A 725 -16.61 11.64 5.68
N SER A 726 -16.33 12.60 4.76
CA SER A 726 -16.66 14.01 4.93
C SER A 726 -18.17 14.23 5.04
N TRP A 727 -18.97 13.60 4.16
CA TRP A 727 -20.43 13.64 4.20
C TRP A 727 -20.96 13.15 5.55
N ALA A 728 -20.59 11.96 5.99
CA ALA A 728 -21.04 11.38 7.26
C ALA A 728 -20.67 12.26 8.46
N SER A 729 -19.44 12.82 8.45
CA SER A 729 -18.98 13.70 9.52
C SER A 729 -19.75 15.02 9.55
N ALA A 730 -20.09 15.59 8.40
CA ALA A 730 -20.87 16.82 8.33
C ALA A 730 -22.30 16.61 8.85
N PHE A 731 -22.98 15.54 8.42
CA PHE A 731 -24.33 15.22 8.92
C PHE A 731 -24.35 14.80 10.40
N LEU A 732 -23.31 14.19 10.91
CA LEU A 732 -23.13 13.96 12.34
C LEU A 732 -22.99 15.29 13.09
N GLY A 733 -22.29 16.25 12.51
CA GLY A 733 -22.18 17.62 13.01
C GLY A 733 -23.52 18.35 13.07
N ASP A 734 -24.33 18.26 12.01
CA ASP A 734 -25.68 18.81 11.97
C ASP A 734 -26.59 18.18 13.03
N MET A 735 -26.56 16.85 13.16
CA MET A 735 -27.33 16.13 14.15
C MET A 735 -26.97 16.56 15.58
N TYR A 736 -25.68 16.63 15.93
CA TYR A 736 -25.26 17.12 17.25
C TYR A 736 -25.61 18.58 17.48
N PHE A 737 -25.53 19.41 16.43
CA PHE A 737 -25.97 20.79 16.51
C PHE A 737 -27.46 20.91 16.88
N ASP A 738 -28.31 20.15 16.21
CA ASP A 738 -29.76 20.14 16.47
C ASP A 738 -30.12 19.56 17.85
N LEU A 739 -29.26 18.72 18.41
CA LEU A 739 -29.36 18.21 19.78
C LEU A 739 -28.82 19.18 20.84
N GLY A 740 -28.20 20.32 20.43
CA GLY A 740 -27.58 21.31 21.31
C GLY A 740 -26.18 20.91 21.80
N GLU A 741 -25.59 19.84 21.26
CA GLU A 741 -24.25 19.34 21.61
C GLU A 741 -23.16 20.01 20.77
N TYR A 742 -23.02 21.34 20.92
CA TYR A 742 -22.19 22.17 20.03
C TYR A 742 -20.71 21.81 20.02
N GLU A 743 -20.16 21.26 21.12
CA GLU A 743 -18.76 20.79 21.18
C GLU A 743 -18.55 19.58 20.28
N LYS A 744 -19.43 18.57 20.39
CA LYS A 744 -19.39 17.39 19.53
C LYS A 744 -19.65 17.75 18.06
N SER A 745 -20.56 18.69 17.82
CA SER A 745 -20.88 19.23 16.50
C SER A 745 -19.62 19.83 15.85
N LEU A 746 -18.90 20.69 16.57
CA LEU A 746 -17.66 21.30 16.09
C LEU A 746 -16.60 20.24 15.76
N GLY A 747 -16.39 19.26 16.65
CA GLY A 747 -15.46 18.16 16.42
C GLY A 747 -15.79 17.34 15.16
N ALA A 748 -17.08 17.07 14.94
CA ALA A 748 -17.55 16.36 13.75
C ALA A 748 -17.30 17.15 12.45
N TYR A 749 -17.58 18.47 12.44
CA TYR A 749 -17.27 19.33 11.28
C TYR A 749 -15.76 19.46 11.02
N GLN A 750 -14.93 19.57 12.07
CA GLN A 750 -13.47 19.56 11.91
C GLN A 750 -12.99 18.27 11.24
N ARG A 751 -13.58 17.13 11.62
CA ARG A 751 -13.31 15.84 10.98
C ARG A 751 -13.78 15.84 9.52
N ALA A 752 -14.98 16.36 9.22
CA ALA A 752 -15.48 16.51 7.87
C ALA A 752 -14.53 17.34 6.98
N PHE A 753 -14.01 18.44 7.51
CA PHE A 753 -13.04 19.28 6.83
C PHE A 753 -11.70 18.56 6.59
N SER A 754 -11.22 17.80 7.57
CA SER A 754 -9.93 17.10 7.48
C SER A 754 -9.90 16.03 6.38
N PHE A 755 -11.03 15.42 6.03
CA PHE A 755 -11.13 14.45 4.94
C PHE A 755 -10.79 15.04 3.57
N LEU A 756 -11.19 16.30 3.28
CA LEU A 756 -11.07 16.91 1.96
C LEU A 756 -10.12 18.12 1.92
N GLY A 757 -9.76 18.71 3.08
CA GLY A 757 -9.02 19.96 3.15
C GLY A 757 -7.61 19.92 2.55
N LYS A 758 -7.04 18.72 2.34
CA LYS A 758 -5.75 18.54 1.65
C LYS A 758 -5.90 18.39 0.13
N ARG A 759 -7.11 18.18 -0.37
CA ARG A 759 -7.44 18.04 -1.81
C ARG A 759 -8.22 19.27 -2.25
N LYS A 760 -7.86 19.85 -3.37
CA LYS A 760 -8.56 21.01 -3.95
C LYS A 760 -9.87 20.61 -4.65
N SER A 761 -10.68 19.73 -4.04
CA SER A 761 -11.94 19.25 -4.61
C SER A 761 -13.13 19.75 -3.81
N SER A 762 -14.26 20.02 -4.50
CA SER A 762 -15.54 20.48 -3.92
C SER A 762 -15.41 21.75 -3.04
N PRO A 763 -14.93 22.89 -3.58
CA PRO A 763 -14.75 24.13 -2.81
C PRO A 763 -16.02 24.60 -2.09
N SER A 764 -17.19 24.54 -2.74
CA SER A 764 -18.46 24.92 -2.14
C SER A 764 -18.87 24.04 -0.96
N TRP A 765 -18.56 22.73 -0.99
CA TRP A 765 -18.79 21.84 0.15
C TRP A 765 -17.86 22.17 1.33
N LEU A 766 -16.61 22.42 1.06
CA LEU A 766 -15.66 22.86 2.09
C LEU A 766 -16.05 24.21 2.70
N ASN A 767 -16.59 25.13 1.88
CA ASN A 767 -17.11 26.40 2.33
C ASN A 767 -18.32 26.21 3.26
N LEU A 768 -19.28 25.37 2.87
CA LEU A 768 -20.44 25.03 3.73
C LEU A 768 -19.99 24.47 5.08
N ILE A 769 -19.02 23.56 5.11
CA ILE A 769 -18.46 23.01 6.36
C ILE A 769 -17.82 24.12 7.21
N LYS A 770 -17.07 25.04 6.63
CA LYS A 770 -16.48 26.20 7.37
C LYS A 770 -17.56 27.07 8.01
N VAL A 771 -18.62 27.35 7.28
CA VAL A 771 -19.75 28.13 7.81
C VAL A 771 -20.45 27.36 8.94
N ALA A 772 -20.63 26.04 8.79
CA ALA A 772 -21.18 25.17 9.83
C ALA A 772 -20.31 25.12 11.10
N MET A 773 -18.99 25.05 10.95
CA MET A 773 -18.04 25.16 12.07
C MET A 773 -18.17 26.50 12.78
N THR A 774 -18.30 27.58 12.03
CA THR A 774 -18.47 28.93 12.56
C THR A 774 -19.79 29.04 13.31
N ARG A 775 -20.89 28.47 12.78
CA ARG A 775 -22.18 28.35 13.45
C ARG A 775 -22.04 27.68 14.83
N ALA A 776 -21.40 26.51 14.88
CA ALA A 776 -21.18 25.79 16.13
C ALA A 776 -20.34 26.59 17.16
N ARG A 777 -19.29 27.31 16.69
CA ARG A 777 -18.48 28.21 17.53
C ARG A 777 -19.29 29.36 18.13
N VAL A 778 -20.12 30.01 17.32
CA VAL A 778 -21.02 31.10 17.79
C VAL A 778 -21.96 30.59 18.88
N PHE A 779 -22.58 29.44 18.70
CA PHE A 779 -23.48 28.84 19.68
C PHE A 779 -22.76 28.38 20.96
N LYS A 780 -21.48 28.11 20.90
CA LYS A 780 -20.61 27.92 22.09
C LYS A 780 -20.22 29.22 22.80
N GLY A 781 -20.54 30.38 22.26
CA GLY A 781 -20.22 31.68 22.84
C GLY A 781 -18.92 32.30 22.37
N ASP A 782 -18.27 31.74 21.31
CA ASP A 782 -17.07 32.36 20.73
C ASP A 782 -17.44 33.68 20.02
N ARG A 783 -16.81 34.77 20.47
CA ARG A 783 -16.97 36.13 19.92
C ARG A 783 -15.79 36.58 19.07
N GLY A 784 -14.75 35.76 18.92
CA GLY A 784 -13.57 36.05 18.10
C GLY A 784 -13.76 35.79 16.61
N ILE A 785 -14.98 35.96 16.06
CA ILE A 785 -15.36 35.63 14.69
C ILE A 785 -15.53 36.92 13.87
N ASN A 786 -14.98 36.95 12.67
CA ASN A 786 -15.20 38.02 11.71
C ASN A 786 -16.49 37.78 10.91
N LEU A 787 -17.58 38.45 11.27
CA LEU A 787 -18.87 38.31 10.60
C LEU A 787 -18.83 38.73 9.12
N ALA A 788 -18.02 39.70 8.74
CA ALA A 788 -17.92 40.12 7.33
C ALA A 788 -17.35 38.96 6.48
N GLU A 789 -16.37 38.23 7.00
CA GLU A 789 -15.81 37.09 6.32
C GLU A 789 -16.86 35.95 6.17
N VAL A 790 -17.67 35.71 7.20
CA VAL A 790 -18.77 34.74 7.16
C VAL A 790 -19.81 35.11 6.10
N ILE A 791 -20.21 36.40 6.04
CA ILE A 791 -21.18 36.89 5.05
C ILE A 791 -20.58 36.77 3.63
N ASN A 792 -19.34 37.19 3.44
CA ASN A 792 -18.65 37.10 2.14
C ASN A 792 -18.45 35.65 1.67
N SER A 793 -18.46 34.65 2.57
CA SER A 793 -18.37 33.24 2.21
C SER A 793 -19.53 32.76 1.34
N PHE A 794 -20.68 33.45 1.38
CA PHE A 794 -21.81 33.16 0.52
C PHE A 794 -21.47 33.27 -0.97
N ASP A 795 -20.73 34.32 -1.35
CA ASP A 795 -20.38 34.58 -2.75
C ASP A 795 -19.28 33.60 -3.27
N GLN A 796 -18.59 32.93 -2.36
CA GLN A 796 -17.62 31.87 -2.71
C GLN A 796 -18.29 30.55 -3.13
N ASN A 797 -19.61 30.41 -2.90
CA ASN A 797 -20.33 29.19 -3.15
C ASN A 797 -20.92 29.19 -4.57
N LYS A 798 -20.31 28.41 -5.47
CA LYS A 798 -20.77 28.27 -6.86
C LYS A 798 -21.84 27.17 -7.01
N ASN A 799 -21.95 26.24 -6.06
CA ASN A 799 -22.87 25.14 -6.09
C ASN A 799 -24.28 25.55 -5.67
N ARG A 800 -25.27 25.43 -6.57
CA ARG A 800 -26.65 25.86 -6.31
C ARG A 800 -27.33 25.08 -5.19
N SER A 801 -27.03 23.80 -5.04
CA SER A 801 -27.62 22.95 -4.00
C SER A 801 -27.18 23.35 -2.57
N PHE A 802 -26.08 24.06 -2.40
CA PHE A 802 -25.60 24.52 -1.10
C PHE A 802 -25.89 25.99 -0.81
N ALA A 803 -26.31 26.76 -1.82
CA ALA A 803 -26.49 28.19 -1.68
C ALA A 803 -27.55 28.56 -0.61
N GLY A 804 -28.73 27.92 -0.64
CA GLY A 804 -29.73 28.11 0.41
C GLY A 804 -29.27 27.67 1.77
N TRP A 805 -28.56 26.54 1.85
CA TRP A 805 -28.03 26.02 3.10
C TRP A 805 -27.00 26.97 3.75
N VAL A 806 -26.07 27.54 2.98
CA VAL A 806 -25.14 28.57 3.48
C VAL A 806 -25.89 29.80 3.98
N ALA A 807 -26.90 30.31 3.24
CA ALA A 807 -27.74 31.44 3.65
C ALA A 807 -28.48 31.15 4.98
N HIS A 808 -29.01 29.95 5.14
CA HIS A 808 -29.63 29.49 6.38
C HIS A 808 -28.66 29.57 7.58
N TYR A 809 -27.45 29.01 7.43
CA TYR A 809 -26.46 29.05 8.50
C TYR A 809 -26.00 30.47 8.84
N ILE A 810 -25.82 31.33 7.85
CA ILE A 810 -25.51 32.77 8.08
C ILE A 810 -26.65 33.42 8.90
N SER A 811 -27.90 33.13 8.55
CA SER A 811 -29.05 33.64 9.31
C SER A 811 -29.04 33.20 10.78
N GLU A 812 -28.74 31.90 11.06
CA GLU A 812 -28.64 31.41 12.43
C GLU A 812 -27.47 32.03 13.20
N ILE A 813 -26.32 32.24 12.55
CA ILE A 813 -25.16 32.92 13.14
C ILE A 813 -25.53 34.32 13.56
N LEU A 814 -26.11 35.13 12.66
CA LEU A 814 -26.50 36.51 12.92
C LEU A 814 -27.56 36.62 14.03
N LEU A 815 -28.58 35.73 14.01
CA LEU A 815 -29.64 35.68 15.02
C LEU A 815 -29.11 35.39 16.42
N HIS A 816 -28.04 34.61 16.54
CA HIS A 816 -27.44 34.25 17.84
C HIS A 816 -26.29 35.21 18.24
N TRP A 817 -25.70 35.92 17.28
CA TRP A 817 -24.58 36.85 17.52
C TRP A 817 -24.99 38.09 18.28
N ASP A 818 -25.96 38.85 17.76
CA ASP A 818 -26.45 40.11 18.36
C ASP A 818 -27.93 40.30 18.01
N ARG A 819 -28.73 40.72 19.01
CA ARG A 819 -30.16 41.06 18.80
C ARG A 819 -30.36 42.20 17.79
N ASN A 820 -29.40 43.11 17.65
CA ASN A 820 -29.46 44.20 16.67
C ASN A 820 -29.37 43.71 15.22
N LEU A 821 -28.88 42.49 15.00
CA LEU A 821 -28.76 41.89 13.66
C LEU A 821 -29.99 41.07 13.24
N ILE A 822 -31.09 41.11 14.02
CA ILE A 822 -32.27 40.31 13.75
C ILE A 822 -32.92 40.62 12.37
N LEU A 823 -32.87 41.87 11.92
CA LEU A 823 -33.37 42.25 10.58
C LEU A 823 -32.46 41.72 9.47
N GLU A 824 -31.17 41.68 9.73
CA GLU A 824 -30.23 41.10 8.78
C GLU A 824 -30.37 39.55 8.73
N ALA A 825 -30.53 38.93 9.86
CA ALA A 825 -30.86 37.49 9.93
C ALA A 825 -32.16 37.17 9.18
N GLN A 826 -33.17 38.00 9.28
CA GLN A 826 -34.45 37.88 8.54
C GLN A 826 -34.21 37.94 7.02
N ARG A 827 -33.36 38.85 6.54
CA ARG A 827 -33.04 38.99 5.11
C ARG A 827 -32.34 37.72 4.60
N TRP A 828 -31.44 37.14 5.40
CA TRP A 828 -30.71 35.95 5.05
C TRP A 828 -31.59 34.71 5.00
N VAL A 829 -32.54 34.52 5.96
CA VAL A 829 -33.47 33.38 5.88
C VAL A 829 -34.47 33.54 4.74
N GLU A 830 -34.89 34.76 4.41
CA GLU A 830 -35.75 35.03 3.22
C GLU A 830 -35.02 34.68 1.93
N ARG A 831 -33.73 34.98 1.85
CA ARG A 831 -32.87 34.57 0.74
C ARG A 831 -32.71 33.05 0.67
N ALA A 832 -32.56 32.37 1.80
CA ALA A 832 -32.54 30.88 1.85
C ALA A 832 -33.87 30.31 1.32
N ILE A 833 -35.01 30.82 1.77
CA ILE A 833 -36.35 30.40 1.32
C ILE A 833 -36.50 30.58 -0.21
N GLU A 834 -36.05 31.72 -0.74
CA GLU A 834 -36.14 31.99 -2.19
C GLU A 834 -35.30 30.99 -2.99
N LEU A 835 -34.06 30.76 -2.55
CA LEU A 835 -33.12 29.85 -3.21
C LEU A 835 -33.60 28.41 -3.15
N ASP A 836 -34.01 27.91 -2.00
CA ASP A 836 -34.39 26.51 -1.81
C ASP A 836 -35.75 26.22 -2.45
N ARG A 837 -36.67 27.20 -2.50
CA ARG A 837 -37.89 27.12 -3.29
C ARG A 837 -37.58 27.02 -4.79
N LYS A 838 -36.75 27.91 -5.32
CA LYS A 838 -36.33 27.95 -6.72
C LYS A 838 -35.64 26.68 -7.16
N ASN A 839 -34.79 26.16 -6.28
CA ASN A 839 -33.95 24.98 -6.51
C ASN A 839 -34.68 23.66 -6.22
N GLY A 840 -35.92 23.69 -5.71
CA GLY A 840 -36.70 22.49 -5.39
C GLY A 840 -36.17 21.71 -4.17
N MET A 841 -35.40 22.36 -3.29
CA MET A 841 -34.79 21.78 -2.08
C MET A 841 -35.83 21.73 -0.94
N ARG A 842 -36.89 20.94 -1.11
CA ARG A 842 -38.07 20.96 -0.23
C ARG A 842 -37.75 20.72 1.25
N LEU A 843 -36.85 19.83 1.54
CA LEU A 843 -36.46 19.49 2.93
C LEU A 843 -35.78 20.66 3.63
N LEU A 844 -34.86 21.35 2.96
CA LEU A 844 -34.16 22.53 3.49
C LEU A 844 -35.14 23.72 3.60
N LEU A 845 -35.99 23.92 2.61
CA LEU A 845 -37.04 24.93 2.63
C LEU A 845 -37.95 24.83 3.88
N ALA A 846 -38.24 23.62 4.36
CA ALA A 846 -39.00 23.45 5.61
C ALA A 846 -38.23 23.96 6.84
N GLY A 847 -36.91 23.71 6.88
CA GLY A 847 -36.02 24.23 7.90
C GLY A 847 -35.92 25.78 7.87
N ASP A 848 -35.87 26.36 6.66
CA ASP A 848 -35.86 27.82 6.49
C ASP A 848 -37.12 28.49 7.02
N TYR A 849 -38.28 27.89 6.74
CA TYR A 849 -39.55 28.40 7.30
C TYR A 849 -39.59 28.29 8.83
N ALA A 850 -39.03 27.20 9.41
CA ALA A 850 -38.94 27.04 10.85
C ALA A 850 -38.03 28.13 11.47
N LEU A 851 -36.90 28.42 10.83
CA LEU A 851 -36.02 29.52 11.26
C LEU A 851 -36.67 30.88 11.12
N SER A 852 -37.37 31.16 10.01
CA SER A 852 -38.10 32.43 9.79
C SER A 852 -39.22 32.63 10.84
N ALA A 853 -39.90 31.55 11.23
CA ALA A 853 -40.89 31.60 12.33
C ALA A 853 -40.24 31.98 13.66
N LYS A 854 -39.08 31.42 13.97
CA LYS A 854 -38.30 31.73 15.18
C LYS A 854 -37.81 33.18 15.18
N ILE A 855 -37.40 33.73 14.05
CA ILE A 855 -37.01 35.11 13.90
C ILE A 855 -38.26 36.03 14.13
N SER A 856 -39.39 35.75 13.47
CA SER A 856 -40.62 36.49 13.61
C SER A 856 -41.11 36.53 15.06
N GLN A 857 -41.02 35.43 15.79
CA GLN A 857 -41.35 35.37 17.23
C GLN A 857 -40.44 36.30 18.05
N LYS A 858 -39.15 36.31 17.79
CA LYS A 858 -38.19 37.19 18.49
C LYS A 858 -38.40 38.66 18.13
N MET A 859 -38.97 38.98 16.99
CA MET A 859 -39.38 40.33 16.59
C MET A 859 -40.72 40.77 17.18
N GLY A 860 -41.44 39.88 17.88
CA GLY A 860 -42.75 40.16 18.48
C GLY A 860 -43.93 39.96 17.54
N ASP A 861 -43.69 39.46 16.30
CA ASP A 861 -44.76 39.15 15.33
C ASP A 861 -45.22 37.71 15.47
N GLY A 862 -46.06 37.47 16.50
CA GLY A 862 -46.56 36.12 16.83
C GLY A 862 -47.54 35.54 15.77
N GLU A 863 -48.25 36.39 15.02
CA GLU A 863 -49.18 35.94 13.99
C GLU A 863 -48.42 35.40 12.78
N ARG A 864 -47.44 36.19 12.28
CA ARG A 864 -46.52 35.74 11.21
C ARG A 864 -45.74 34.46 11.62
N SER A 865 -45.28 34.40 12.87
CA SER A 865 -44.56 33.26 13.42
C SER A 865 -45.41 31.98 13.30
N ARG A 866 -46.67 31.99 13.79
CA ARG A 866 -47.58 30.83 13.73
C ARG A 866 -47.87 30.40 12.26
N ASN A 867 -48.11 31.36 11.37
CA ASN A 867 -48.42 31.08 9.96
C ASN A 867 -47.24 30.42 9.24
N VAL A 868 -46.07 31.00 9.39
CA VAL A 868 -44.82 30.50 8.76
C VAL A 868 -44.43 29.12 9.37
N PHE A 869 -44.63 28.95 10.68
CA PHE A 869 -44.35 27.66 11.32
C PHE A 869 -45.29 26.56 10.85
N GLY A 870 -46.57 26.89 10.66
CA GLY A 870 -47.56 25.97 10.06
C GLY A 870 -47.16 25.51 8.66
N GLN A 871 -46.56 26.40 7.85
CA GLN A 871 -46.00 26.04 6.54
C GLN A 871 -44.80 25.08 6.69
N ALA A 872 -43.91 25.31 7.64
CA ALA A 872 -42.77 24.43 7.91
C ALA A 872 -43.24 23.00 8.28
N ILE A 873 -44.19 22.90 9.22
CA ILE A 873 -44.79 21.62 9.66
C ILE A 873 -45.36 20.88 8.47
N LYS A 874 -46.21 21.55 7.69
CA LYS A 874 -46.85 20.95 6.51
C LYS A 874 -45.81 20.37 5.54
N ILE A 875 -44.73 21.10 5.23
CA ILE A 875 -43.70 20.61 4.32
C ILE A 875 -42.96 19.43 4.95
N PHE A 876 -42.60 19.46 6.24
CA PHE A 876 -41.97 18.34 6.92
C PHE A 876 -42.84 17.07 6.90
N GLU A 877 -44.13 17.20 7.07
CA GLU A 877 -45.09 16.10 7.01
C GLU A 877 -45.17 15.52 5.59
N GLU A 878 -45.32 16.40 4.60
CA GLU A 878 -45.35 16.02 3.20
C GLU A 878 -44.01 15.33 2.76
N CYS A 879 -42.89 15.70 3.37
CA CYS A 879 -41.58 15.08 3.14
C CYS A 879 -41.37 13.77 3.87
N GLY A 880 -42.23 13.42 4.84
CA GLY A 880 -42.04 12.22 5.69
C GLY A 880 -41.03 12.42 6.83
N ALA A 881 -40.68 13.66 7.21
CA ALA A 881 -39.75 14.03 8.27
C ALA A 881 -40.38 14.19 9.65
N ASN A 882 -41.43 13.44 9.99
CA ASN A 882 -42.22 13.59 11.19
C ASN A 882 -41.44 13.45 12.50
N GLY A 883 -40.45 12.59 12.54
CA GLY A 883 -39.57 12.38 13.71
C GLY A 883 -38.58 13.53 13.92
N TYR A 884 -38.06 14.08 12.81
CA TYR A 884 -37.12 15.16 12.81
C TYR A 884 -37.72 16.47 13.36
N TRP A 885 -38.82 16.97 12.78
CA TRP A 885 -39.41 18.24 13.23
C TRP A 885 -39.95 18.15 14.68
N ARG A 886 -40.48 17.02 15.11
CA ARG A 886 -40.96 16.84 16.50
C ARG A 886 -39.86 17.01 17.54
N LYS A 887 -38.62 16.66 17.21
CA LYS A 887 -37.48 16.78 18.12
C LYS A 887 -36.82 18.17 18.03
N THR A 888 -36.72 18.74 16.84
CA THR A 888 -36.18 20.10 16.62
C THR A 888 -37.19 21.19 16.98
N GLY A 889 -38.49 20.94 16.82
CA GLY A 889 -39.56 21.85 17.20
C GLY A 889 -39.87 21.95 18.70
N ARG A 890 -39.24 21.11 19.56
CA ARG A 890 -39.46 21.17 21.04
C ARG A 890 -39.08 22.53 21.66
N GLY A 891 -38.23 23.32 21.03
CA GLY A 891 -37.92 24.71 21.44
C GLY A 891 -39.04 25.72 21.13
N MET A 892 -40.08 25.33 20.36
CA MET A 892 -41.21 26.18 20.00
C MET A 892 -42.56 25.72 20.60
N ALA A 893 -42.53 24.85 21.62
CA ALA A 893 -43.72 24.34 22.28
C ALA A 893 -44.64 25.44 22.94
N GLY A 894 -44.21 26.71 22.87
CA GLY A 894 -45.04 27.86 23.28
C GLY A 894 -45.73 28.60 22.12
N VAL A 895 -45.57 28.14 20.85
CA VAL A 895 -46.10 28.79 19.64
C VAL A 895 -47.27 28.03 19.04
N ALA A 896 -47.50 26.77 19.46
CA ALA A 896 -48.62 25.93 19.03
C ALA A 896 -49.90 26.20 19.86
#